data_92b9a3c8948f7be5ceffde8a505ef691
#
_entry.id   92b9a3c8948f7be5ceffde8a505ef691
#
_cell.length_a   1.000
_cell.length_b   1.000
_cell.length_c   1.000
_cell.angle_alpha   90.00
_cell.angle_beta   90.00
_cell.angle_gamma   90.00
#
_symmetry.space_group_name_H-M   'P 1'
#
loop_
_entity.id
_entity.type
_entity.pdbx_description
1 polymer ?
#
loop_
_entity_poly.entity_id
_entity_poly.type
_entity_poly.pdbx_seq_one_letter_code
_entity_poly.pdbx_strand_id
1 'polypeptide(L)'
;LTLKVAPIELLCRLDIPDERTFHVGKGIALSLSGWAFCPGKIIKRLYVLDGNRRHKVHNHSWPRPDVLDYMYPANDPDGASLFSGYNLILPIEEIFANENREIILCAELKSGERVEKSLAVLELRPGYNRRPQKVEWPATGPKVAICMATYNPARDLLQQQITSISAQDHENWVCIITDDSTNPISRHDILDLVEHDSRFIYLKNEERKGFYGNFEECLSRVPDDADFVALADQDDCWDTDKLSTLISSLKEGHKLVFSDCRIVSDGEIVSPTYWSTRENHYRDFESTFIANVVTGAASLFRADILKFVLPFPQRLLDVYHDQWIGLVADLEGGISYVDRPLYSYNQHDNNVIGQTSAQRFSGIGASIKELLKSSRSKAHLLKSGRILIHRASAAFPGVLEKATFGETLKLRVDKIPSNKKKILDRYLSSTKGSPPALLMKLSAVMKGRKSTLNMEGNLLNVVLSIQARNTLYRVLQRRFINRKAIAASAASGLATLVAATPGFEDIPGTGIFHNIKPLRLRVSKREPKRVNVLLATIDFKYIFGGYIGMFNLALRLRREGFLVRIVTLEYTELDIALARQRIKGYPGVENLFDEVEVKHRYDRDEELLVSPDDRFIATNCWGAHVAHRASRELGQDRFMFMVQEYEPYFLPMNTIAALFQQSYTFPQFQLFSTPLLRDFFKLNKIGAFSRSGAANNHAVFKNAIQRFTPSRDDIAGERERRILFYARPEPHAARNLFELGMMALAELARSPDFDARKWKFYGMGSIGGASKVRLSPDVVMEMMPKTDLQTYTDRMPRHDVGLSLMLTPHPSLVPLEMASAGMWTVTNTFQNKTAESLEAISTNLIAVEPTLEGVVQGLKDAISRVDHYDQRLKGSKIDWPTSWDDAFEPVAIKKIVDFLS
;
A
#
# COMPACT_ATOMS: atom_id res chain seq x y z
N LEU A 1 32.37 -26.98 -46.56
CA LEU A 1 32.03 -25.87 -45.69
C LEU A 1 31.36 -26.45 -44.42
N THR A 2 32.15 -26.77 -43.38
CA THR A 2 31.73 -27.15 -42.06
C THR A 2 31.12 -25.89 -41.41
N LEU A 3 29.82 -25.82 -41.35
CA LEU A 3 29.09 -24.83 -40.53
C LEU A 3 29.57 -24.98 -39.08
N LYS A 4 30.39 -24.05 -38.57
CA LYS A 4 30.66 -23.92 -37.14
C LYS A 4 29.30 -23.68 -36.48
N VAL A 5 28.74 -24.68 -35.79
CA VAL A 5 27.60 -24.54 -34.91
C VAL A 5 28.06 -23.59 -33.80
N ALA A 6 27.43 -22.47 -33.67
CA ALA A 6 27.70 -21.54 -32.57
C ALA A 6 27.55 -22.27 -31.22
N PRO A 7 28.42 -22.03 -30.24
CA PRO A 7 28.32 -22.69 -28.95
C PRO A 7 26.95 -22.37 -28.32
N ILE A 8 26.33 -23.40 -27.73
CA ILE A 8 25.02 -23.23 -27.04
C ILE A 8 25.27 -22.38 -25.82
N GLU A 9 24.57 -21.23 -25.74
CA GLU A 9 24.70 -20.31 -24.62
C GLU A 9 23.49 -20.45 -23.67
N LEU A 10 23.79 -20.56 -22.37
CA LEU A 10 22.79 -20.42 -21.30
C LEU A 10 22.70 -18.96 -20.91
N LEU A 11 21.58 -18.32 -21.20
CA LEU A 11 21.27 -16.97 -20.72
C LEU A 11 20.49 -17.07 -19.39
N CYS A 12 21.01 -16.41 -18.36
CA CYS A 12 20.39 -16.46 -17.02
C CYS A 12 20.69 -15.22 -16.19
N ARG A 13 19.82 -14.98 -15.21
CA ARG A 13 19.99 -13.94 -14.19
C ARG A 13 19.34 -14.38 -12.87
N LEU A 14 19.94 -13.97 -11.76
CA LEU A 14 19.36 -14.07 -10.42
C LEU A 14 18.71 -12.75 -10.08
N ASP A 15 17.39 -12.78 -9.83
CA ASP A 15 16.60 -11.60 -9.46
C ASP A 15 16.48 -11.49 -7.93
N ILE A 16 16.37 -12.60 -7.22
CA ILE A 16 16.26 -12.69 -5.76
C ILE A 16 17.24 -13.73 -5.23
N PRO A 17 18.01 -13.42 -4.19
CA PRO A 17 18.14 -12.15 -3.51
C PRO A 17 18.92 -11.13 -4.34
N ASP A 18 18.61 -9.87 -4.14
CA ASP A 18 19.38 -8.75 -4.72
C ASP A 18 20.68 -8.53 -3.94
N GLU A 19 20.61 -8.72 -2.62
CA GLU A 19 21.77 -8.77 -1.74
C GLU A 19 22.67 -9.96 -2.08
N ARG A 20 23.97 -9.81 -1.85
CA ARG A 20 24.97 -10.86 -2.12
C ARG A 20 25.75 -11.26 -0.86
N THR A 21 25.64 -10.52 0.22
CA THR A 21 26.31 -10.76 1.50
C THR A 21 25.32 -11.29 2.53
N PHE A 22 25.60 -12.45 3.14
CA PHE A 22 24.72 -13.10 4.11
C PHE A 22 25.48 -13.55 5.35
N HIS A 23 24.93 -13.25 6.53
CA HIS A 23 25.34 -13.91 7.77
C HIS A 23 24.66 -15.26 7.88
N VAL A 24 25.43 -16.32 8.10
CA VAL A 24 24.91 -17.69 8.06
C VAL A 24 24.37 -18.17 9.41
N GLY A 25 24.93 -17.67 10.52
CA GLY A 25 24.59 -18.17 11.85
C GLY A 25 24.88 -19.67 11.96
N LYS A 26 23.96 -20.40 12.57
CA LYS A 26 23.99 -21.88 12.64
C LYS A 26 23.49 -22.57 11.36
N GLY A 27 23.34 -21.83 10.27
CA GLY A 27 22.83 -22.24 8.99
C GLY A 27 21.68 -21.34 8.53
N ILE A 28 21.55 -21.18 7.21
CA ILE A 28 20.49 -20.38 6.60
C ILE A 28 20.02 -21.03 5.31
N ALA A 29 18.73 -20.92 5.02
CA ALA A 29 18.22 -21.24 3.70
C ALA A 29 17.94 -19.95 2.92
N LEU A 30 18.40 -19.89 1.68
CA LEU A 30 18.19 -18.76 0.77
C LEU A 30 17.21 -19.14 -0.34
N SER A 31 16.21 -18.32 -0.57
CA SER A 31 15.35 -18.44 -1.73
C SER A 31 16.02 -17.77 -2.93
N LEU A 32 16.34 -18.54 -3.95
CA LEU A 32 16.92 -18.09 -5.21
C LEU A 32 15.83 -18.08 -6.27
N SER A 33 15.54 -16.92 -6.85
CA SER A 33 14.58 -16.78 -7.96
C SER A 33 15.21 -15.97 -9.10
N GLY A 34 14.86 -16.33 -10.33
CA GLY A 34 15.39 -15.66 -11.51
C GLY A 34 14.85 -16.26 -12.79
N TRP A 35 15.61 -16.07 -13.86
CA TRP A 35 15.28 -16.65 -15.16
C TRP A 35 16.49 -17.29 -15.84
N ALA A 36 16.23 -18.31 -16.66
CA ALA A 36 17.22 -19.02 -17.43
C ALA A 36 16.60 -19.64 -18.67
N PHE A 37 17.23 -19.48 -19.83
CA PHE A 37 16.83 -20.12 -21.07
C PHE A 37 18.02 -20.30 -22.01
N CYS A 38 17.89 -21.20 -22.95
CA CYS A 38 18.84 -21.38 -24.07
C CYS A 38 18.10 -21.07 -25.37
N PRO A 39 18.54 -20.08 -26.19
CA PRO A 39 17.91 -19.76 -27.46
C PRO A 39 17.79 -21.00 -28.36
N GLY A 40 16.59 -21.24 -28.89
CA GLY A 40 16.29 -22.37 -29.77
C GLY A 40 16.32 -23.75 -29.12
N LYS A 41 16.52 -23.88 -27.82
CA LYS A 41 16.65 -25.17 -27.11
C LYS A 41 15.69 -25.29 -25.94
N ILE A 42 15.27 -26.50 -25.61
CA ILE A 42 14.39 -26.78 -24.47
C ILE A 42 15.24 -27.31 -23.31
N ILE A 43 15.14 -26.63 -22.17
CA ILE A 43 15.70 -27.09 -20.89
C ILE A 43 14.80 -28.23 -20.36
N LYS A 44 15.41 -29.42 -20.22
CA LYS A 44 14.76 -30.61 -19.65
C LYS A 44 14.79 -30.62 -18.14
N ARG A 45 15.95 -30.21 -17.57
CA ARG A 45 16.20 -30.13 -16.13
C ARG A 45 17.11 -28.95 -15.83
N LEU A 46 16.88 -28.32 -14.72
CA LEU A 46 17.69 -27.22 -14.21
C LEU A 46 18.22 -27.59 -12.83
N TYR A 47 19.47 -27.24 -12.57
CA TYR A 47 20.13 -27.47 -11.29
C TYR A 47 20.95 -26.25 -10.91
N VAL A 48 21.11 -26.06 -9.61
CA VAL A 48 22.08 -25.14 -9.03
C VAL A 48 23.20 -25.98 -8.43
N LEU A 49 24.43 -25.62 -8.75
CA LEU A 49 25.64 -26.20 -8.17
C LEU A 49 26.13 -25.23 -7.10
N ASP A 50 26.37 -25.77 -5.91
CA ASP A 50 26.95 -25.12 -4.75
C ASP A 50 28.20 -25.92 -4.36
N GLY A 51 29.36 -25.51 -4.86
CA GLY A 51 30.57 -26.33 -4.83
C GLY A 51 30.30 -27.68 -5.45
N ASN A 52 30.54 -28.76 -4.71
CA ASN A 52 30.31 -30.14 -5.18
C ASN A 52 28.87 -30.63 -5.02
N ARG A 53 27.99 -29.80 -4.39
CA ARG A 53 26.59 -30.17 -4.15
C ARG A 53 25.71 -29.74 -5.31
N ARG A 54 24.76 -30.62 -5.67
CA ARG A 54 23.83 -30.39 -6.78
C ARG A 54 22.41 -30.30 -6.28
N HIS A 55 21.81 -29.15 -6.43
CA HIS A 55 20.44 -28.88 -6.02
C HIS A 55 19.51 -28.83 -7.23
N LYS A 56 18.52 -29.71 -7.28
CA LYS A 56 17.57 -29.77 -8.38
C LYS A 56 16.55 -28.63 -8.23
N VAL A 57 16.40 -27.84 -9.29
CA VAL A 57 15.33 -26.84 -9.39
C VAL A 57 14.03 -27.55 -9.77
N HIS A 58 13.13 -27.70 -8.82
CA HIS A 58 11.85 -28.38 -9.02
C HIS A 58 10.85 -27.50 -9.76
N ASN A 59 10.89 -26.20 -9.55
CA ASN A 59 10.01 -25.21 -10.14
C ASN A 59 10.80 -24.36 -11.16
N HIS A 60 10.70 -24.70 -12.43
CA HIS A 60 11.27 -23.93 -13.54
C HIS A 60 10.29 -23.87 -14.72
N SER A 61 10.65 -23.07 -15.71
CA SER A 61 9.81 -22.81 -16.90
C SER A 61 8.55 -22.00 -16.57
N TRP A 62 8.69 -21.01 -15.70
CA TRP A 62 7.63 -20.06 -15.40
C TRP A 62 7.58 -18.98 -16.47
N PRO A 63 6.38 -18.42 -16.76
CA PRO A 63 6.27 -17.31 -17.70
C PRO A 63 6.98 -16.07 -17.15
N ARG A 64 7.81 -15.48 -17.99
CA ARG A 64 8.54 -14.24 -17.79
C ARG A 64 8.34 -13.35 -19.01
N PRO A 65 7.16 -12.71 -19.16
CA PRO A 65 6.89 -11.77 -20.24
C PRO A 65 7.91 -10.64 -20.28
N ASP A 66 8.31 -10.14 -19.10
CA ASP A 66 9.33 -9.12 -18.91
C ASP A 66 10.69 -9.52 -19.54
N VAL A 67 11.08 -10.78 -19.39
CA VAL A 67 12.32 -11.30 -20.00
C VAL A 67 12.14 -11.45 -21.53
N LEU A 68 10.96 -11.90 -21.98
CA LEU A 68 10.65 -11.96 -23.41
C LEU A 68 10.75 -10.57 -24.05
N ASP A 69 10.09 -9.58 -23.47
CA ASP A 69 10.06 -8.20 -23.99
C ASP A 69 11.46 -7.59 -24.10
N TYR A 70 12.35 -7.94 -23.17
CA TYR A 70 13.73 -7.50 -23.18
C TYR A 70 14.62 -8.28 -24.18
N MET A 71 14.38 -9.57 -24.38
CA MET A 71 15.24 -10.46 -25.17
C MET A 71 14.81 -10.61 -26.63
N TYR A 72 13.51 -10.53 -26.92
CA TYR A 72 12.96 -10.73 -28.27
C TYR A 72 13.05 -9.46 -29.12
N PRO A 73 13.33 -9.54 -30.45
CA PRO A 73 13.78 -10.74 -31.18
C PRO A 73 15.31 -10.92 -31.18
N ALA A 74 16.08 -9.96 -30.70
CA ALA A 74 17.51 -9.87 -30.92
C ALA A 74 18.29 -11.04 -30.32
N ASN A 75 18.00 -11.42 -29.07
CA ASN A 75 18.69 -12.45 -28.31
C ASN A 75 17.86 -13.73 -28.12
N ASP A 76 16.61 -13.73 -28.53
CA ASP A 76 15.68 -14.85 -28.40
C ASP A 76 14.66 -14.89 -29.56
N PRO A 77 15.08 -15.18 -30.79
CA PRO A 77 14.20 -15.16 -31.96
C PRO A 77 13.07 -16.20 -31.91
N ASP A 78 13.18 -17.20 -31.04
CA ASP A 78 12.21 -18.28 -30.91
C ASP A 78 11.27 -18.10 -29.70
N GLY A 79 11.41 -17.01 -28.89
CA GLY A 79 10.58 -16.73 -27.75
C GLY A 79 10.73 -17.70 -26.56
N ALA A 80 11.89 -18.38 -26.47
CA ALA A 80 12.18 -19.34 -25.40
C ALA A 80 12.25 -18.67 -24.01
N SER A 81 12.62 -17.39 -23.97
CA SER A 81 12.71 -16.57 -22.74
C SER A 81 11.36 -16.39 -22.05
N LEU A 82 10.24 -16.52 -22.76
CA LEU A 82 8.90 -16.45 -22.14
C LEU A 82 8.71 -17.47 -21.02
N PHE A 83 9.37 -18.64 -21.09
CA PHE A 83 9.24 -19.71 -20.12
C PHE A 83 10.54 -19.96 -19.36
N SER A 84 11.18 -18.88 -18.94
CA SER A 84 12.53 -18.92 -18.35
C SER A 84 12.56 -18.86 -16.83
N GLY A 85 11.49 -18.50 -16.15
CA GLY A 85 11.47 -18.31 -14.70
C GLY A 85 11.77 -19.58 -13.90
N TYR A 86 12.52 -19.45 -12.80
CA TYR A 86 12.79 -20.54 -11.87
C TYR A 86 12.83 -20.05 -10.42
N ASN A 87 12.66 -20.98 -9.47
CA ASN A 87 13.00 -20.76 -8.07
C ASN A 87 13.52 -22.03 -7.41
N LEU A 88 14.31 -21.83 -6.36
CA LEU A 88 14.92 -22.86 -5.54
C LEU A 88 15.14 -22.32 -4.12
N ILE A 89 15.03 -23.18 -3.11
CA ILE A 89 15.55 -22.91 -1.76
C ILE A 89 16.89 -23.60 -1.64
N LEU A 90 17.94 -22.81 -1.39
CA LEU A 90 19.33 -23.26 -1.24
C LEU A 90 19.66 -23.32 0.26
N PRO A 91 19.82 -24.51 0.85
CA PRO A 91 20.28 -24.64 2.23
C PRO A 91 21.80 -24.42 2.32
N ILE A 92 22.23 -23.55 3.21
CA ILE A 92 23.64 -23.28 3.52
C ILE A 92 23.87 -23.68 4.96
N GLU A 93 24.74 -24.68 5.17
CA GLU A 93 25.12 -25.14 6.51
C GLU A 93 26.00 -24.11 7.23
N GLU A 94 26.16 -24.25 8.55
CA GLU A 94 27.06 -23.41 9.36
C GLU A 94 28.46 -23.35 8.75
N ILE A 95 29.02 -22.16 8.68
CA ILE A 95 30.39 -21.90 8.21
C ILE A 95 31.19 -21.24 9.33
N PHE A 96 32.52 -21.46 9.33
CA PHE A 96 33.42 -21.00 10.41
C PHE A 96 34.41 -19.92 9.97
N ALA A 97 34.40 -19.55 8.68
CA ALA A 97 35.20 -18.46 8.11
C ALA A 97 34.40 -17.76 7.00
N ASN A 98 34.81 -16.54 6.68
CA ASN A 98 34.27 -15.84 5.50
C ASN A 98 34.54 -16.64 4.23
N GLU A 99 33.54 -16.76 3.39
CA GLU A 99 33.58 -17.53 2.19
C GLU A 99 32.90 -16.82 1.03
N ASN A 100 33.57 -16.76 -0.13
CA ASN A 100 32.96 -16.36 -1.39
C ASN A 100 32.53 -17.62 -2.14
N ARG A 101 31.22 -17.86 -2.19
CA ARG A 101 30.66 -19.08 -2.76
C ARG A 101 30.04 -18.80 -4.11
N GLU A 102 30.64 -19.36 -5.15
CA GLU A 102 30.14 -19.27 -6.51
C GLU A 102 28.96 -20.24 -6.67
N ILE A 103 27.84 -19.68 -7.13
CA ILE A 103 26.61 -20.41 -7.45
C ILE A 103 26.53 -20.55 -8.97
N ILE A 104 26.54 -21.79 -9.45
CA ILE A 104 26.55 -22.10 -10.90
C ILE A 104 25.17 -22.67 -11.26
N LEU A 105 24.57 -22.16 -12.33
CA LEU A 105 23.37 -22.73 -12.92
C LEU A 105 23.74 -23.71 -14.02
N CYS A 106 23.21 -24.94 -13.94
CA CYS A 106 23.44 -26.03 -14.89
C CYS A 106 22.13 -26.45 -15.53
N ALA A 107 22.03 -26.30 -16.84
CA ALA A 107 20.89 -26.73 -17.65
C ALA A 107 21.20 -28.02 -18.41
N GLU A 108 20.36 -29.04 -18.21
CA GLU A 108 20.34 -30.26 -19.04
C GLU A 108 19.28 -30.06 -20.13
N LEU A 109 19.72 -30.04 -21.37
CA LEU A 109 18.87 -29.84 -22.53
C LEU A 109 18.15 -31.14 -22.93
N LYS A 110 17.08 -30.99 -23.70
CA LYS A 110 16.36 -32.17 -24.25
C LYS A 110 17.21 -32.98 -25.21
N SER A 111 18.22 -32.38 -25.84
CA SER A 111 19.23 -33.04 -26.69
C SER A 111 20.21 -33.92 -25.91
N GLY A 112 20.23 -33.81 -24.56
CA GLY A 112 21.21 -34.51 -23.71
C GLY A 112 22.42 -33.66 -23.35
N GLU A 113 22.66 -32.54 -24.01
CA GLU A 113 23.75 -31.62 -23.74
C GLU A 113 23.57 -30.92 -22.40
N ARG A 114 24.67 -30.55 -21.74
CA ARG A 114 24.72 -29.79 -20.51
C ARG A 114 25.43 -28.46 -20.76
N VAL A 115 24.85 -27.39 -20.22
CA VAL A 115 25.39 -26.03 -20.28
C VAL A 115 25.40 -25.47 -18.89
N GLU A 116 26.53 -24.86 -18.50
CA GLU A 116 26.71 -24.26 -17.17
C GLU A 116 27.05 -22.79 -17.31
N LYS A 117 26.61 -21.99 -16.35
CA LYS A 117 26.92 -20.55 -16.26
C LYS A 117 26.95 -20.12 -14.81
N SER A 118 27.94 -19.32 -14.44
CA SER A 118 27.99 -18.64 -13.16
C SER A 118 26.77 -17.73 -13.02
N LEU A 119 26.00 -17.93 -11.95
CA LEU A 119 24.78 -17.22 -11.66
C LEU A 119 25.02 -16.01 -10.74
N ALA A 120 25.77 -16.24 -9.66
CA ALA A 120 26.16 -15.25 -8.67
C ALA A 120 27.34 -15.75 -7.83
N VAL A 121 28.02 -14.82 -7.20
CA VAL A 121 28.95 -15.11 -6.08
C VAL A 121 28.28 -14.58 -4.82
N LEU A 122 28.07 -15.44 -3.83
CA LEU A 122 27.54 -15.09 -2.52
C LEU A 122 28.70 -14.92 -1.54
N GLU A 123 28.74 -13.78 -0.87
CA GLU A 123 29.64 -13.52 0.25
C GLU A 123 28.99 -14.03 1.53
N LEU A 124 29.48 -15.11 2.07
CA LEU A 124 28.97 -15.75 3.28
C LEU A 124 29.87 -15.40 4.46
N ARG A 125 29.26 -14.93 5.55
CA ARG A 125 29.94 -14.56 6.80
C ARG A 125 29.50 -15.51 7.90
N PRO A 126 30.44 -16.05 8.71
CA PRO A 126 30.11 -16.96 9.79
C PRO A 126 29.37 -16.22 10.92
N GLY A 127 28.53 -16.95 11.64
CA GLY A 127 27.83 -16.46 12.80
C GLY A 127 26.90 -15.28 12.48
N TYR A 128 26.62 -14.50 13.51
CA TYR A 128 25.97 -13.21 13.45
C TYR A 128 26.75 -12.26 14.36
N ASN A 129 27.10 -11.09 13.89
CA ASN A 129 27.90 -10.15 14.64
C ASN A 129 27.04 -9.48 15.73
N ARG A 130 26.77 -10.22 16.85
CA ARG A 130 26.14 -9.65 18.03
C ARG A 130 27.03 -8.55 18.62
N ARG A 131 26.39 -7.45 19.05
CA ARG A 131 27.05 -6.31 19.69
C ARG A 131 26.38 -6.04 21.04
N PRO A 132 26.45 -6.98 22.00
CA PRO A 132 25.73 -6.90 23.27
C PRO A 132 26.05 -5.62 24.00
N GLN A 133 25.02 -4.96 24.53
CA GLN A 133 25.22 -3.80 25.40
C GLN A 133 25.77 -4.24 26.73
N LYS A 134 26.72 -3.48 27.27
CA LYS A 134 27.16 -3.63 28.65
C LYS A 134 26.24 -2.78 29.53
N VAL A 135 25.54 -3.42 30.45
CA VAL A 135 24.55 -2.75 31.29
C VAL A 135 24.83 -3.05 32.77
N GLU A 136 24.44 -2.13 33.64
CA GLU A 136 24.29 -2.38 35.07
C GLU A 136 22.82 -2.70 35.34
N TRP A 137 22.55 -3.87 35.91
CA TRP A 137 21.19 -4.28 36.18
C TRP A 137 20.65 -3.55 37.40
N PRO A 138 19.43 -2.94 37.32
CA PRO A 138 18.94 -2.01 38.34
C PRO A 138 18.50 -2.70 39.63
N ALA A 139 18.23 -4.00 39.62
CA ALA A 139 17.74 -4.75 40.77
C ALA A 139 18.28 -6.19 40.77
N THR A 140 17.89 -6.96 41.79
CA THR A 140 18.16 -8.39 41.87
C THR A 140 17.02 -9.20 41.29
N GLY A 141 17.27 -10.44 40.89
CA GLY A 141 16.32 -11.35 40.31
C GLY A 141 16.51 -11.56 38.80
N PRO A 142 15.55 -12.15 38.12
CA PRO A 142 15.66 -12.43 36.68
C PRO A 142 15.93 -11.18 35.86
N LYS A 143 16.93 -11.22 34.98
CA LYS A 143 17.38 -10.12 34.13
C LYS A 143 16.60 -10.10 32.85
N VAL A 144 15.83 -9.02 32.58
CA VAL A 144 14.97 -8.89 31.40
C VAL A 144 15.49 -7.79 30.48
N ALA A 145 15.85 -8.15 29.26
CA ALA A 145 16.12 -7.19 28.20
C ALA A 145 14.85 -6.94 27.37
N ILE A 146 14.31 -5.75 27.44
CA ILE A 146 13.17 -5.34 26.61
C ILE A 146 13.72 -4.79 25.29
N CYS A 147 13.26 -5.31 24.16
CA CYS A 147 13.63 -4.88 22.82
C CYS A 147 12.50 -4.09 22.19
N MET A 148 12.71 -2.79 21.96
CA MET A 148 11.76 -1.88 21.32
C MET A 148 12.34 -1.37 19.98
N ALA A 149 11.64 -1.62 18.90
CA ALA A 149 12.00 -1.11 17.58
C ALA A 149 11.13 0.10 17.25
N THR A 150 11.74 1.27 16.96
CA THR A 150 11.02 2.51 16.70
C THR A 150 11.20 3.00 15.27
N TYR A 151 10.16 3.65 14.74
CA TYR A 151 10.17 4.36 13.47
C TYR A 151 9.14 5.49 13.46
N ASN A 152 9.59 6.73 13.51
CA ASN A 152 8.76 7.93 13.54
C ASN A 152 7.53 7.80 14.46
N PRO A 153 7.70 7.42 15.75
CA PRO A 153 6.58 7.24 16.67
C PRO A 153 5.80 8.53 16.90
N ALA A 154 4.51 8.41 17.14
CA ALA A 154 3.70 9.49 17.70
C ALA A 154 4.10 9.68 19.18
N ARG A 155 4.43 10.92 19.57
CA ARG A 155 4.97 11.21 20.91
C ARG A 155 4.07 10.74 22.05
N ASP A 156 2.76 10.95 21.92
CA ASP A 156 1.76 10.60 22.93
C ASP A 156 1.68 9.08 23.14
N LEU A 157 1.67 8.29 22.06
CA LEU A 157 1.65 6.83 22.13
C LEU A 157 2.98 6.30 22.68
N LEU A 158 4.11 6.83 22.21
CA LEU A 158 5.42 6.44 22.72
C LEU A 158 5.56 6.78 24.22
N GLN A 159 5.11 7.95 24.65
CA GLN A 159 5.10 8.33 26.07
C GLN A 159 4.27 7.37 26.90
N GLN A 160 3.09 6.95 26.41
CA GLN A 160 2.25 5.95 27.06
C GLN A 160 2.98 4.62 27.20
N GLN A 161 3.64 4.14 26.15
CA GLN A 161 4.42 2.91 26.18
C GLN A 161 5.60 2.98 27.14
N ILE A 162 6.40 4.04 27.09
CA ILE A 162 7.55 4.23 27.99
C ILE A 162 7.07 4.30 29.45
N THR A 163 6.00 5.03 29.74
CA THR A 163 5.43 5.12 31.09
C THR A 163 4.97 3.76 31.58
N SER A 164 4.32 2.98 30.74
CA SER A 164 3.83 1.63 31.09
C SER A 164 4.96 0.62 31.35
N ILE A 165 6.08 0.75 30.62
CA ILE A 165 7.29 -0.06 30.87
C ILE A 165 7.95 0.38 32.18
N SER A 166 8.07 1.67 32.42
CA SER A 166 8.67 2.20 33.66
C SER A 166 7.91 1.81 34.92
N ALA A 167 6.58 1.59 34.78
CA ALA A 167 5.67 1.21 35.86
C ALA A 167 5.63 -0.31 36.13
N GLN A 168 6.47 -1.13 35.51
CA GLN A 168 6.46 -2.57 35.73
C GLN A 168 6.84 -2.93 37.18
N ASP A 169 6.12 -3.86 37.77
CA ASP A 169 6.36 -4.37 39.13
C ASP A 169 7.65 -5.22 39.24
N HIS A 170 8.08 -5.81 38.12
CA HIS A 170 9.39 -6.44 38.02
C HIS A 170 10.43 -5.36 37.69
N GLU A 171 11.34 -5.06 38.59
CA GLU A 171 12.25 -3.92 38.51
C GLU A 171 13.57 -4.19 37.75
N ASN A 172 13.97 -5.50 37.63
CA ASN A 172 15.27 -5.86 37.03
C ASN A 172 15.23 -6.00 35.51
N TRP A 173 15.01 -4.88 34.83
CA TRP A 173 14.98 -4.81 33.38
C TRP A 173 15.77 -3.63 32.82
N VAL A 174 16.21 -3.77 31.58
CA VAL A 174 16.70 -2.71 30.71
C VAL A 174 15.92 -2.71 29.39
N CYS A 175 15.66 -1.54 28.82
CA CYS A 175 14.98 -1.41 27.55
C CYS A 175 15.92 -0.88 26.47
N ILE A 176 16.19 -1.67 25.46
CA ILE A 176 17.02 -1.31 24.32
C ILE A 176 16.09 -0.81 23.21
N ILE A 177 16.28 0.44 22.82
CA ILE A 177 15.51 1.08 21.75
C ILE A 177 16.40 1.22 20.53
N THR A 178 16.07 0.55 19.42
CA THR A 178 16.73 0.74 18.13
C THR A 178 15.84 1.53 17.21
N ASP A 179 16.35 2.62 16.64
CA ASP A 179 15.55 3.65 15.98
C ASP A 179 15.89 3.82 14.51
N ASP A 180 14.89 3.55 13.68
CA ASP A 180 14.88 3.76 12.22
C ASP A 180 14.33 5.13 11.81
N SER A 181 14.03 6.03 12.79
CA SER A 181 13.37 7.30 12.50
C SER A 181 14.18 8.16 11.54
N THR A 182 13.50 8.60 10.50
CA THR A 182 14.01 9.54 9.50
C THR A 182 13.68 10.99 9.88
N ASN A 183 12.64 11.17 10.72
CA ASN A 183 12.23 12.47 11.23
C ASN A 183 13.09 12.88 12.46
N PRO A 184 13.83 14.00 12.40
CA PRO A 184 14.61 14.46 13.54
C PRO A 184 13.77 14.78 14.80
N ILE A 185 12.51 15.20 14.64
CA ILE A 185 11.60 15.51 15.76
C ILE A 185 11.27 14.23 16.52
N SER A 186 10.90 13.17 15.81
CA SER A 186 10.58 11.87 16.44
C SER A 186 11.78 11.35 17.25
N ARG A 187 12.99 11.52 16.73
CA ARG A 187 14.20 11.16 17.45
C ARG A 187 14.40 12.00 18.70
N HIS A 188 14.20 13.32 18.62
CA HIS A 188 14.27 14.20 19.78
C HIS A 188 13.23 13.79 20.83
N ASP A 189 12.01 13.50 20.41
CA ASP A 189 10.92 13.05 21.28
C ASP A 189 11.28 11.74 22.01
N ILE A 190 11.90 10.77 21.31
CA ILE A 190 12.36 9.53 21.95
C ILE A 190 13.40 9.86 23.05
N LEU A 191 14.42 10.64 22.73
CA LEU A 191 15.47 10.99 23.67
C LEU A 191 14.94 11.75 24.89
N ASP A 192 14.10 12.76 24.68
CA ASP A 192 13.46 13.55 25.74
C ASP A 192 12.62 12.68 26.71
N LEU A 193 11.97 11.64 26.21
CA LEU A 193 11.16 10.73 27.01
C LEU A 193 11.97 9.74 27.83
N VAL A 194 13.21 9.39 27.43
CA VAL A 194 14.00 8.34 28.06
C VAL A 194 15.25 8.85 28.80
N GLU A 195 15.67 10.10 28.62
CA GLU A 195 16.94 10.63 29.18
C GLU A 195 17.01 10.61 30.73
N HIS A 196 15.85 10.58 31.38
CA HIS A 196 15.78 10.61 32.86
C HIS A 196 15.73 9.21 33.51
N ASP A 197 15.67 8.13 32.73
CA ASP A 197 15.69 6.76 33.23
C ASP A 197 16.81 5.95 32.57
N SER A 198 17.89 5.70 33.31
CA SER A 198 19.08 5.00 32.82
C SER A 198 18.83 3.54 32.38
N ARG A 199 17.67 2.99 32.67
CA ARG A 199 17.27 1.67 32.18
C ARG A 199 16.94 1.64 30.69
N PHE A 200 16.68 2.80 30.08
CA PHE A 200 16.48 2.93 28.63
C PHE A 200 17.80 3.22 27.91
N ILE A 201 18.10 2.44 26.89
CA ILE A 201 19.30 2.52 26.07
C ILE A 201 18.88 2.83 24.64
N TYR A 202 19.09 4.07 24.21
CA TYR A 202 18.75 4.50 22.86
C TYR A 202 19.91 4.28 21.89
N LEU A 203 19.62 3.61 20.75
CA LEU A 203 20.56 3.32 19.68
C LEU A 203 19.95 3.70 18.32
N LYS A 204 20.58 4.67 17.65
CA LYS A 204 20.18 5.05 16.31
C LYS A 204 20.76 4.08 15.28
N ASN A 205 19.97 3.62 14.34
CA ASN A 205 20.44 2.92 13.16
C ASN A 205 21.10 3.92 12.16
N GLU A 206 22.21 3.53 11.57
CA GLU A 206 22.90 4.33 10.55
C GLU A 206 22.08 4.42 9.26
N GLU A 207 21.42 3.30 8.90
CA GLU A 207 20.52 3.17 7.77
C GLU A 207 19.20 2.55 8.22
N ARG A 208 18.12 2.90 7.51
CA ARG A 208 16.79 2.35 7.77
C ARG A 208 16.75 0.86 7.43
N LYS A 209 16.51 0.03 8.44
CA LYS A 209 16.44 -1.45 8.34
C LYS A 209 15.02 -2.00 8.12
N GLY A 210 14.01 -1.16 8.31
CA GLY A 210 12.61 -1.58 8.34
C GLY A 210 12.30 -2.43 9.57
N PHE A 211 11.02 -2.66 9.87
CA PHE A 211 10.62 -3.27 11.15
C PHE A 211 11.31 -4.62 11.42
N TYR A 212 11.45 -5.49 10.40
CA TYR A 212 12.06 -6.82 10.56
C TYR A 212 13.55 -6.72 10.91
N GLY A 213 14.32 -5.94 10.15
CA GLY A 213 15.75 -5.73 10.42
C GLY A 213 16.00 -4.87 11.66
N ASN A 214 15.08 -3.98 12.04
CA ASN A 214 15.18 -3.17 13.24
C ASN A 214 15.04 -4.02 14.51
N PHE A 215 14.12 -4.98 14.55
CA PHE A 215 14.05 -5.97 15.63
C PHE A 215 15.27 -6.90 15.64
N GLU A 216 15.79 -7.30 14.50
CA GLU A 216 17.04 -8.09 14.41
C GLU A 216 18.21 -7.33 15.03
N GLU A 217 18.38 -6.05 14.70
CA GLU A 217 19.40 -5.19 15.28
C GLU A 217 19.21 -5.06 16.80
N CYS A 218 17.98 -4.83 17.26
CA CYS A 218 17.68 -4.74 18.69
C CYS A 218 18.08 -6.01 19.44
N LEU A 219 17.69 -7.17 18.92
CA LEU A 219 18.03 -8.47 19.48
C LEU A 219 19.56 -8.73 19.50
N SER A 220 20.29 -8.17 18.53
CA SER A 220 21.75 -8.26 18.49
C SER A 220 22.42 -7.51 19.65
N ARG A 221 21.71 -6.56 20.25
CA ARG A 221 22.18 -5.69 21.33
C ARG A 221 21.87 -6.21 22.73
N VAL A 222 21.08 -7.29 22.85
CA VAL A 222 20.73 -7.91 24.12
C VAL A 222 21.99 -8.31 24.90
N PRO A 223 22.13 -7.92 26.19
CA PRO A 223 23.26 -8.28 27.04
C PRO A 223 23.46 -9.80 27.12
N ASP A 224 24.71 -10.27 27.15
CA ASP A 224 25.03 -11.70 27.17
C ASP A 224 24.54 -12.39 28.44
N ASP A 225 24.37 -11.64 29.52
CA ASP A 225 23.96 -12.12 30.83
C ASP A 225 22.46 -11.89 31.10
N ALA A 226 21.67 -11.51 30.09
CA ALA A 226 20.22 -11.47 30.20
C ALA A 226 19.63 -12.89 30.33
N ASP A 227 18.65 -13.07 31.21
CA ASP A 227 17.92 -14.33 31.36
C ASP A 227 16.78 -14.39 30.33
N PHE A 228 16.11 -13.25 30.10
CA PHE A 228 14.91 -13.13 29.26
C PHE A 228 14.98 -11.94 28.32
N VAL A 229 14.24 -12.07 27.24
CA VAL A 229 13.99 -10.99 26.28
C VAL A 229 12.48 -10.79 26.15
N ALA A 230 12.01 -9.56 26.25
CA ALA A 230 10.63 -9.17 25.94
C ALA A 230 10.63 -8.25 24.72
N LEU A 231 9.64 -8.40 23.84
CA LEU A 231 9.49 -7.50 22.70
C LEU A 231 8.46 -6.42 23.00
N ALA A 232 8.70 -5.22 22.51
CA ALA A 232 7.81 -4.07 22.68
C ALA A 232 7.61 -3.34 21.34
N ASP A 233 6.37 -3.05 20.99
CA ASP A 233 6.05 -2.10 19.94
C ASP A 233 6.04 -0.67 20.54
N GLN A 234 6.19 0.35 19.71
CA GLN A 234 6.38 1.74 20.15
C GLN A 234 5.10 2.44 20.60
N ASP A 235 3.95 1.82 20.45
CA ASP A 235 2.61 2.44 20.46
C ASP A 235 1.57 1.66 21.30
N ASP A 236 2.03 0.69 22.10
CA ASP A 236 1.19 -0.12 22.99
C ASP A 236 1.12 0.47 24.41
N CYS A 237 0.39 -0.21 25.31
CA CYS A 237 0.36 0.10 26.75
C CYS A 237 0.33 -1.18 27.56
N TRP A 238 1.34 -1.41 28.39
CA TRP A 238 1.51 -2.62 29.20
C TRP A 238 0.79 -2.53 30.54
N ASP A 239 0.23 -3.65 31.00
CA ASP A 239 -0.21 -3.77 32.39
C ASP A 239 0.99 -3.83 33.32
N THR A 240 0.87 -3.28 34.52
CA THR A 240 1.98 -3.15 35.47
C THR A 240 2.60 -4.49 35.90
N ASP A 241 1.84 -5.57 35.89
CA ASP A 241 2.27 -6.91 36.26
C ASP A 241 2.60 -7.83 35.06
N LYS A 242 2.81 -7.24 33.88
CA LYS A 242 3.06 -8.04 32.67
C LYS A 242 4.34 -8.86 32.78
N LEU A 243 5.46 -8.24 33.13
CA LEU A 243 6.75 -8.96 33.20
C LEU A 243 6.75 -10.04 34.27
N SER A 244 6.30 -9.72 35.48
CA SER A 244 6.25 -10.68 36.60
C SER A 244 5.31 -11.86 36.31
N THR A 245 4.16 -11.58 35.67
CA THR A 245 3.21 -12.62 35.25
C THR A 245 3.80 -13.53 34.16
N LEU A 246 4.45 -12.95 33.13
CA LEU A 246 5.06 -13.75 32.07
C LEU A 246 6.20 -14.63 32.63
N ILE A 247 7.09 -14.06 33.44
CA ILE A 247 8.20 -14.81 34.04
C ILE A 247 7.68 -15.99 34.88
N SER A 248 6.69 -15.76 35.75
CA SER A 248 6.13 -16.81 36.62
C SER A 248 5.31 -17.86 35.87
N SER A 249 4.74 -17.49 34.70
CA SER A 249 3.94 -18.38 33.85
C SER A 249 4.75 -19.21 32.86
N LEU A 250 6.04 -18.94 32.71
CA LEU A 250 6.91 -19.71 31.85
C LEU A 250 7.21 -21.07 32.49
N LYS A 251 6.67 -22.13 31.91
CA LYS A 251 6.84 -23.48 32.38
C LYS A 251 8.29 -23.94 32.32
N GLU A 252 8.66 -24.84 33.23
CA GLU A 252 9.98 -25.49 33.20
C GLU A 252 10.22 -26.16 31.83
N GLY A 253 11.38 -25.97 31.26
CA GLY A 253 11.76 -26.44 29.92
C GLY A 253 11.22 -25.65 28.74
N HIS A 254 10.17 -24.83 28.92
CA HIS A 254 9.68 -23.97 27.85
C HIS A 254 10.61 -22.78 27.60
N LYS A 255 10.64 -22.29 26.34
CA LYS A 255 11.54 -21.22 25.88
C LYS A 255 10.84 -19.87 25.67
N LEU A 256 9.52 -19.87 25.51
CA LEU A 256 8.73 -18.68 25.28
C LEU A 256 7.41 -18.75 26.04
N VAL A 257 6.95 -17.60 26.51
CA VAL A 257 5.60 -17.39 27.01
C VAL A 257 5.01 -16.16 26.36
N PHE A 258 3.72 -16.20 26.06
CA PHE A 258 3.01 -15.02 25.54
C PHE A 258 1.62 -14.94 26.16
N SER A 259 1.06 -13.73 26.19
CA SER A 259 -0.27 -13.44 26.73
C SER A 259 -1.29 -13.12 25.63
N ASP A 260 -2.54 -12.93 26.03
CA ASP A 260 -3.54 -12.24 25.24
C ASP A 260 -3.32 -10.72 25.25
N CYS A 261 -4.08 -9.96 24.46
CA CYS A 261 -4.14 -8.50 24.51
C CYS A 261 -5.56 -7.99 24.32
N ARG A 262 -5.81 -6.78 24.82
CA ARG A 262 -6.98 -5.97 24.51
C ARG A 262 -6.70 -5.19 23.22
N ILE A 263 -7.71 -5.05 22.37
CA ILE A 263 -7.62 -4.20 21.20
C ILE A 263 -8.29 -2.87 21.49
N VAL A 264 -7.54 -1.79 21.33
CA VAL A 264 -7.99 -0.42 21.59
C VAL A 264 -7.96 0.36 20.28
N SER A 265 -8.99 1.14 20.00
CA SER A 265 -9.03 2.10 18.88
C SER A 265 -9.63 3.38 19.40
N ASP A 266 -9.01 4.52 19.09
CA ASP A 266 -9.44 5.84 19.54
C ASP A 266 -9.65 5.95 21.06
N GLY A 267 -8.86 5.21 21.84
CA GLY A 267 -8.91 5.18 23.31
C GLY A 267 -9.99 4.26 23.91
N GLU A 268 -10.81 3.61 23.09
CA GLU A 268 -11.87 2.70 23.53
C GLU A 268 -11.50 1.24 23.27
N ILE A 269 -11.85 0.36 24.20
CA ILE A 269 -11.62 -1.10 24.02
C ILE A 269 -12.64 -1.63 23.02
N VAL A 270 -12.17 -1.93 21.81
CA VAL A 270 -13.01 -2.51 20.74
C VAL A 270 -13.10 -4.04 20.81
N SER A 271 -12.12 -4.69 21.43
CA SER A 271 -12.19 -6.11 21.78
C SER A 271 -11.40 -6.41 23.04
N PRO A 272 -11.97 -7.17 24.01
CA PRO A 272 -11.27 -7.55 25.23
C PRO A 272 -10.22 -8.64 25.02
N THR A 273 -10.16 -9.26 23.84
CA THR A 273 -9.22 -10.34 23.49
C THR A 273 -8.83 -10.28 22.01
N TYR A 274 -7.63 -10.68 21.71
CA TYR A 274 -7.17 -10.85 20.31
C TYR A 274 -7.86 -12.05 19.63
N TRP A 275 -8.28 -13.04 20.39
CA TRP A 275 -8.79 -14.33 19.90
C TRP A 275 -10.30 -14.36 19.60
N SER A 276 -10.94 -13.19 19.49
CA SER A 276 -12.37 -13.08 19.20
C SER A 276 -12.80 -13.72 17.88
N THR A 277 -11.91 -13.77 16.87
CA THR A 277 -12.20 -14.24 15.51
C THR A 277 -11.58 -15.59 15.15
N ARG A 278 -10.64 -16.09 15.94
CA ARG A 278 -9.96 -17.38 15.74
C ARG A 278 -9.57 -18.02 17.06
N GLU A 279 -9.38 -19.34 17.08
CA GLU A 279 -8.90 -20.07 18.24
C GLU A 279 -7.36 -20.01 18.35
N ASN A 280 -6.84 -19.92 19.58
CA ASN A 280 -5.41 -19.97 19.87
C ASN A 280 -4.90 -21.41 19.97
N HIS A 281 -4.38 -21.97 18.89
CA HIS A 281 -3.84 -23.34 18.86
C HIS A 281 -2.30 -23.38 19.05
N TYR A 282 -1.76 -22.62 20.00
CA TYR A 282 -0.31 -22.54 20.25
C TYR A 282 0.36 -23.90 20.58
N ARG A 283 -0.40 -24.90 21.03
CA ARG A 283 0.11 -26.25 21.31
C ARG A 283 0.26 -27.14 20.09
N ASP A 284 -0.30 -26.74 18.94
CA ASP A 284 -0.22 -27.49 17.70
C ASP A 284 0.83 -26.86 16.77
N PHE A 285 2.02 -27.44 16.75
CA PHE A 285 3.15 -26.95 15.95
C PHE A 285 2.79 -26.72 14.48
N GLU A 286 1.96 -27.59 13.88
CA GLU A 286 1.55 -27.41 12.47
C GLU A 286 0.72 -26.13 12.29
N SER A 287 -0.17 -25.81 13.23
CA SER A 287 -0.93 -24.55 13.21
C SER A 287 -0.03 -23.34 13.41
N THR A 288 0.91 -23.39 14.36
CA THR A 288 1.88 -22.29 14.61
C THR A 288 2.80 -22.05 13.41
N PHE A 289 3.22 -23.13 12.75
CA PHE A 289 4.08 -23.04 11.56
C PHE A 289 3.35 -22.43 10.34
N ILE A 290 2.09 -22.79 10.13
CA ILE A 290 1.30 -22.32 8.97
C ILE A 290 0.77 -20.91 9.21
N ALA A 291 0.24 -20.63 10.40
CA ALA A 291 -0.36 -19.36 10.78
C ALA A 291 0.17 -18.90 12.13
N ASN A 292 0.78 -17.71 12.16
CA ASN A 292 1.36 -17.19 13.40
C ASN A 292 0.32 -17.12 14.54
N VAL A 293 0.68 -17.60 15.71
CA VAL A 293 -0.12 -17.53 16.95
C VAL A 293 0.59 -16.73 18.04
N VAL A 294 1.87 -16.43 17.88
CA VAL A 294 2.66 -15.65 18.84
C VAL A 294 2.65 -14.20 18.41
N THR A 295 2.22 -13.30 19.29
CA THR A 295 2.30 -11.85 19.06
C THR A 295 3.57 -11.32 19.72
N GLY A 296 4.38 -10.56 19.00
CA GLY A 296 5.67 -10.06 19.48
C GLY A 296 5.54 -9.29 20.79
N ALA A 297 4.76 -8.21 20.78
CA ALA A 297 4.53 -7.37 21.96
C ALA A 297 3.91 -8.11 23.16
N ALA A 298 3.30 -9.28 22.95
CA ALA A 298 2.77 -10.11 24.03
C ALA A 298 3.81 -11.06 24.65
N SER A 299 5.01 -11.19 24.07
CA SER A 299 5.93 -12.29 24.32
C SER A 299 7.11 -11.94 25.21
N LEU A 300 7.53 -12.97 25.99
CA LEU A 300 8.79 -13.02 26.70
C LEU A 300 9.44 -14.38 26.44
N PHE A 301 10.74 -14.40 26.15
CA PHE A 301 11.44 -15.66 25.86
C PHE A 301 12.84 -15.70 26.50
N ARG A 302 13.38 -16.90 26.68
CA ARG A 302 14.72 -17.08 27.24
C ARG A 302 15.78 -16.60 26.28
N ALA A 303 16.73 -15.80 26.75
CA ALA A 303 17.81 -15.24 25.93
C ALA A 303 18.74 -16.30 25.30
N ASP A 304 18.79 -17.51 25.87
CA ASP A 304 19.63 -18.62 25.38
C ASP A 304 19.26 -19.11 23.97
N ILE A 305 18.03 -18.79 23.49
CA ILE A 305 17.62 -19.14 22.11
C ILE A 305 18.10 -18.15 21.05
N LEU A 306 18.63 -16.99 21.42
CA LEU A 306 19.12 -15.99 20.46
C LEU A 306 20.14 -16.54 19.45
N LYS A 307 20.96 -17.50 19.89
CA LYS A 307 21.93 -18.18 19.01
C LYS A 307 21.31 -18.99 17.87
N PHE A 308 20.01 -19.35 18.00
CA PHE A 308 19.23 -20.02 16.94
C PHE A 308 18.34 -19.03 16.19
N VAL A 309 17.95 -17.93 16.84
CA VAL A 309 17.12 -16.87 16.29
C VAL A 309 17.90 -16.01 15.29
N LEU A 310 19.14 -15.63 15.65
CA LEU A 310 19.97 -14.72 14.85
C LEU A 310 20.96 -15.47 13.95
N PRO A 311 21.20 -14.97 12.72
CA PRO A 311 20.47 -13.90 12.04
C PRO A 311 19.05 -14.32 11.67
N PHE A 312 18.18 -13.36 11.39
CA PHE A 312 16.84 -13.68 10.87
C PHE A 312 16.93 -14.34 9.49
N PRO A 313 16.00 -15.26 9.16
CA PRO A 313 15.91 -15.80 7.80
C PRO A 313 15.62 -14.71 6.77
N GLN A 314 15.94 -15.00 5.49
CA GLN A 314 15.64 -14.12 4.39
C GLN A 314 14.14 -13.76 4.34
N ARG A 315 13.85 -12.45 4.28
CA ARG A 315 12.50 -11.93 4.10
C ARG A 315 12.13 -11.89 2.62
N LEU A 316 11.00 -12.47 2.26
CA LEU A 316 10.46 -12.46 0.88
C LEU A 316 9.20 -11.63 0.75
N LEU A 317 8.39 -11.55 1.81
CA LEU A 317 7.14 -10.78 1.91
C LEU A 317 6.95 -10.20 3.32
N ASP A 318 5.72 -10.23 3.81
CA ASP A 318 5.30 -9.72 5.11
C ASP A 318 5.37 -10.79 6.21
N VAL A 319 6.53 -11.44 6.39
CA VAL A 319 6.76 -12.32 7.53
C VAL A 319 7.23 -11.51 8.72
N TYR A 320 6.84 -11.93 9.88
CA TYR A 320 7.03 -11.27 11.14
C TYR A 320 8.07 -12.00 11.99
N HIS A 321 8.89 -11.21 12.65
CA HIS A 321 9.95 -11.70 13.54
C HIS A 321 9.42 -12.57 14.69
N ASP A 322 8.22 -12.28 15.16
CA ASP A 322 7.56 -13.01 16.25
C ASP A 322 7.21 -14.44 15.88
N GLN A 323 6.74 -14.71 14.65
CA GLN A 323 6.53 -16.07 14.16
C GLN A 323 7.85 -16.86 14.14
N TRP A 324 8.93 -16.24 13.65
CA TRP A 324 10.24 -16.88 13.60
C TRP A 324 10.74 -17.25 15.00
N ILE A 325 10.70 -16.30 15.95
CA ILE A 325 11.10 -16.50 17.33
C ILE A 325 10.25 -17.60 17.99
N GLY A 326 8.93 -17.55 17.79
CA GLY A 326 7.99 -18.54 18.31
C GLY A 326 8.30 -19.95 17.80
N LEU A 327 8.60 -20.12 16.51
CA LEU A 327 8.94 -21.42 15.93
C LEU A 327 10.25 -21.97 16.49
N VAL A 328 11.28 -21.13 16.65
CA VAL A 328 12.54 -21.53 17.28
C VAL A 328 12.30 -21.95 18.73
N ALA A 329 11.56 -21.16 19.49
CA ALA A 329 11.25 -21.47 20.89
C ALA A 329 10.46 -22.78 21.05
N ASP A 330 9.49 -23.03 20.14
CA ASP A 330 8.70 -24.25 20.19
C ASP A 330 9.52 -25.51 19.85
N LEU A 331 10.53 -25.37 18.98
CA LEU A 331 11.43 -26.50 18.66
C LEU A 331 12.47 -26.74 19.77
N GLU A 332 12.97 -25.70 20.44
CA GLU A 332 14.00 -25.77 21.47
C GLU A 332 13.47 -26.13 22.86
N GLY A 333 12.16 -26.10 23.09
CA GLY A 333 11.61 -26.48 24.41
C GLY A 333 10.09 -26.40 24.49
N GLY A 334 9.46 -25.45 23.83
CA GLY A 334 8.02 -25.27 23.85
C GLY A 334 7.57 -23.83 24.17
N ILE A 335 6.27 -23.63 24.07
CA ILE A 335 5.61 -22.33 24.27
C ILE A 335 4.59 -22.44 25.40
N SER A 336 4.57 -21.45 26.30
CA SER A 336 3.53 -21.24 27.32
C SER A 336 2.58 -20.14 26.88
N TYR A 337 1.36 -20.15 27.38
CA TYR A 337 0.34 -19.13 27.11
C TYR A 337 -0.36 -18.70 28.39
N VAL A 338 -0.54 -17.41 28.57
CA VAL A 338 -1.31 -16.77 29.64
C VAL A 338 -2.65 -16.32 29.05
N ASP A 339 -3.73 -16.95 29.47
CA ASP A 339 -5.10 -16.65 29.03
C ASP A 339 -5.65 -15.41 29.76
N ARG A 340 -4.91 -14.30 29.68
CA ARG A 340 -5.24 -13.00 30.21
C ARG A 340 -4.59 -11.91 29.37
N PRO A 341 -5.29 -10.86 28.99
CA PRO A 341 -4.68 -9.71 28.33
C PRO A 341 -3.74 -9.00 29.33
N LEU A 342 -2.48 -8.82 28.92
CA LEU A 342 -1.46 -8.15 29.70
C LEU A 342 -0.99 -6.84 29.08
N TYR A 343 -1.61 -6.42 27.98
CA TYR A 343 -1.38 -5.13 27.36
C TYR A 343 -2.55 -4.72 26.46
N SER A 344 -2.61 -3.43 26.16
CA SER A 344 -3.53 -2.85 25.20
C SER A 344 -2.80 -2.62 23.88
N TYR A 345 -3.26 -3.28 22.82
CA TYR A 345 -2.81 -3.09 21.44
C TYR A 345 -3.58 -1.92 20.82
N ASN A 346 -2.90 -0.80 20.63
CA ASN A 346 -3.50 0.40 20.06
C ASN A 346 -3.56 0.32 18.54
N GLN A 347 -4.76 0.29 17.97
CA GLN A 347 -4.98 0.34 16.52
C GLN A 347 -5.11 1.77 16.04
N HIS A 348 -4.26 2.16 15.10
CA HIS A 348 -4.29 3.42 14.40
C HIS A 348 -3.85 3.22 12.94
N ASP A 349 -4.08 4.23 12.09
CA ASP A 349 -3.83 4.16 10.63
C ASP A 349 -2.38 3.81 10.22
N ASN A 350 -1.41 3.93 11.10
CA ASN A 350 0.01 3.69 10.84
C ASN A 350 0.50 2.31 11.30
N ASN A 351 -0.37 1.46 11.86
CA ASN A 351 0.03 0.12 12.27
C ASN A 351 0.44 -0.72 11.04
N VAL A 352 1.57 -1.42 11.15
CA VAL A 352 2.03 -2.36 10.10
C VAL A 352 1.03 -3.51 9.92
N ILE A 353 0.32 -3.87 10.99
CA ILE A 353 -0.73 -4.87 10.99
C ILE A 353 -1.97 -4.25 11.63
N GLY A 354 -3.01 -3.97 10.83
CA GLY A 354 -4.36 -3.84 11.37
C GLY A 354 -4.96 -5.23 11.63
N GLN A 355 -6.00 -5.33 12.49
CA GLN A 355 -6.86 -6.51 12.41
C GLN A 355 -7.44 -6.54 10.99
N THR A 356 -6.73 -7.18 10.07
CA THR A 356 -7.35 -7.61 8.83
C THR A 356 -8.43 -8.57 9.27
N SER A 357 -9.68 -8.11 9.19
CA SER A 357 -10.85 -8.98 9.22
C SER A 357 -10.44 -10.16 8.35
N ALA A 358 -10.35 -11.33 8.98
CA ALA A 358 -9.91 -12.55 8.31
C ALA A 358 -10.66 -12.60 6.99
N GLN A 359 -9.98 -12.27 5.88
CA GLN A 359 -10.60 -12.38 4.57
C GLN A 359 -11.03 -13.83 4.49
N ARG A 360 -12.34 -14.07 4.60
CA ARG A 360 -12.92 -15.37 4.36
C ARG A 360 -12.68 -15.64 2.88
N PHE A 361 -11.49 -16.14 2.58
CA PHE A 361 -11.25 -16.74 1.29
C PHE A 361 -12.31 -17.83 1.17
N SER A 362 -13.31 -17.58 0.33
CA SER A 362 -14.39 -18.53 0.04
C SER A 362 -13.71 -19.87 -0.24
N GLY A 363 -13.93 -20.83 0.66
CA GLY A 363 -13.18 -22.09 0.62
C GLY A 363 -13.36 -22.76 -0.74
N ILE A 364 -12.37 -23.54 -1.19
CA ILE A 364 -12.44 -24.38 -2.40
C ILE A 364 -13.77 -25.14 -2.50
N GLY A 365 -14.37 -25.48 -1.37
CA GLY A 365 -15.69 -26.14 -1.35
C GLY A 365 -16.76 -25.34 -2.09
N ALA A 366 -16.74 -24.01 -2.01
CA ALA A 366 -17.64 -23.16 -2.79
C ALA A 366 -17.20 -23.14 -4.27
N SER A 367 -15.88 -23.01 -4.53
CA SER A 367 -15.36 -22.98 -5.91
C SER A 367 -15.44 -24.35 -6.60
N ILE A 368 -15.24 -25.47 -5.88
CA ILE A 368 -15.44 -26.82 -6.42
C ILE A 368 -16.92 -27.14 -6.60
N LYS A 369 -17.80 -26.71 -5.67
CA LYS A 369 -19.27 -26.83 -5.86
C LYS A 369 -19.73 -26.00 -7.07
N GLU A 370 -19.14 -24.86 -7.29
CA GLU A 370 -19.40 -24.02 -8.46
C GLU A 370 -18.83 -24.61 -9.74
N LEU A 371 -17.62 -25.18 -9.69
CA LEU A 371 -17.00 -25.96 -10.78
C LEU A 371 -17.81 -27.19 -11.16
N LEU A 372 -18.30 -27.95 -10.18
CA LEU A 372 -19.14 -29.14 -10.40
C LEU A 372 -20.55 -28.77 -10.86
N LYS A 373 -21.10 -27.65 -10.42
CA LYS A 373 -22.37 -27.11 -10.92
C LYS A 373 -22.27 -26.55 -12.35
N SER A 374 -21.11 -26.04 -12.76
CA SER A 374 -20.87 -25.37 -14.04
C SER A 374 -20.32 -26.30 -15.13
N SER A 375 -20.25 -27.61 -14.90
CA SER A 375 -19.63 -28.60 -15.80
C SER A 375 -20.27 -28.73 -17.21
N ARG A 376 -21.20 -27.85 -17.57
CA ARG A 376 -21.91 -27.88 -18.86
C ARG A 376 -21.29 -27.06 -19.97
N SER A 377 -20.17 -26.30 -19.72
CA SER A 377 -19.51 -25.49 -20.76
C SER A 377 -17.99 -25.46 -20.60
N LYS A 378 -17.24 -25.77 -21.67
CA LYS A 378 -15.77 -25.67 -21.75
C LYS A 378 -15.25 -24.26 -21.39
N ALA A 379 -16.02 -23.22 -21.66
CA ALA A 379 -15.66 -21.83 -21.33
C ALA A 379 -15.67 -21.58 -19.81
N HIS A 380 -16.59 -22.19 -19.07
CA HIS A 380 -16.65 -22.05 -17.59
C HIS A 380 -15.51 -22.80 -16.87
N LEU A 381 -15.10 -23.95 -17.38
CA LEU A 381 -13.94 -24.69 -16.86
C LEU A 381 -12.63 -23.91 -17.03
N LEU A 382 -12.48 -23.25 -18.17
CA LEU A 382 -11.32 -22.37 -18.44
C LEU A 382 -11.34 -21.12 -17.55
N LYS A 383 -12.52 -20.55 -17.28
CA LYS A 383 -12.69 -19.34 -16.45
C LYS A 383 -12.37 -19.63 -14.96
N SER A 384 -12.90 -20.71 -14.41
CA SER A 384 -12.63 -21.12 -13.02
C SER A 384 -11.17 -21.53 -12.80
N GLY A 385 -10.55 -22.15 -13.81
CA GLY A 385 -9.12 -22.42 -13.83
C GLY A 385 -8.26 -21.14 -13.81
N ARG A 386 -8.68 -20.07 -14.50
CA ARG A 386 -8.00 -18.77 -14.53
C ARG A 386 -7.98 -18.10 -13.15
N ILE A 387 -9.12 -18.05 -12.46
CA ILE A 387 -9.23 -17.44 -11.11
C ILE A 387 -8.35 -18.20 -10.11
N LEU A 388 -8.31 -19.54 -10.20
CA LEU A 388 -7.46 -20.38 -9.34
C LEU A 388 -5.96 -20.11 -9.59
N ILE A 389 -5.54 -19.96 -10.83
CA ILE A 389 -4.15 -19.69 -11.23
C ILE A 389 -3.72 -18.30 -10.74
N HIS A 390 -4.58 -17.30 -10.87
CA HIS A 390 -4.31 -15.92 -10.44
C HIS A 390 -4.11 -15.82 -8.92
N ARG A 391 -5.05 -16.35 -8.14
CA ARG A 391 -4.97 -16.36 -6.66
C ARG A 391 -3.75 -17.12 -6.13
N ALA A 392 -3.33 -18.16 -6.86
CA ALA A 392 -2.18 -18.94 -6.48
C ALA A 392 -0.85 -18.24 -6.74
N SER A 393 -0.74 -17.45 -7.79
CA SER A 393 0.47 -16.68 -8.08
C SER A 393 0.74 -15.62 -7.00
N ALA A 394 -0.29 -14.95 -6.53
CA ALA A 394 -0.19 -13.95 -5.46
C ALA A 394 0.21 -14.56 -4.10
N ALA A 395 -0.21 -15.78 -3.80
CA ALA A 395 0.09 -16.45 -2.53
C ALA A 395 1.40 -17.26 -2.53
N PHE A 396 2.05 -17.42 -3.70
CA PHE A 396 3.23 -18.27 -3.83
C PHE A 396 4.48 -17.78 -3.09
N PRO A 397 4.79 -16.46 -3.05
CA PRO A 397 5.91 -15.97 -2.26
C PRO A 397 5.79 -16.33 -0.77
N GLY A 398 4.59 -16.24 -0.17
CA GLY A 398 4.37 -16.66 1.22
C GLY A 398 4.58 -18.16 1.46
N VAL A 399 4.32 -19.00 0.45
CA VAL A 399 4.64 -20.44 0.53
C VAL A 399 6.14 -20.68 0.51
N LEU A 400 6.89 -19.94 -0.32
CA LEU A 400 8.35 -20.03 -0.39
C LEU A 400 8.99 -19.52 0.90
N GLU A 401 8.49 -18.45 1.47
CA GLU A 401 9.00 -17.86 2.69
C GLU A 401 8.88 -18.82 3.89
N LYS A 402 7.70 -19.44 4.07
CA LYS A 402 7.53 -20.48 5.10
C LYS A 402 8.39 -21.72 4.83
N ALA A 403 8.62 -22.06 3.57
CA ALA A 403 9.54 -23.14 3.22
C ALA A 403 10.99 -22.78 3.53
N THR A 404 11.40 -21.51 3.32
CA THR A 404 12.72 -20.99 3.71
C THR A 404 12.87 -21.03 5.25
N PHE A 405 11.83 -20.67 6.02
CA PHE A 405 11.82 -20.86 7.46
C PHE A 405 11.99 -22.33 7.87
N GLY A 406 11.23 -23.23 7.26
CA GLY A 406 11.28 -24.64 7.54
C GLY A 406 12.67 -25.26 7.29
N GLU A 407 13.31 -24.90 6.18
CA GLU A 407 14.68 -25.36 5.90
C GLU A 407 15.71 -24.72 6.84
N THR A 408 15.58 -23.42 7.17
CA THR A 408 16.47 -22.76 8.14
C THR A 408 16.34 -23.38 9.53
N LEU A 409 15.12 -23.70 10.01
CA LEU A 409 14.89 -24.39 11.27
C LEU A 409 15.60 -25.75 11.32
N LYS A 410 15.54 -26.52 10.23
CA LYS A 410 16.21 -27.82 10.12
C LYS A 410 17.73 -27.73 10.16
N LEU A 411 18.28 -26.60 9.70
CA LEU A 411 19.72 -26.35 9.73
C LEU A 411 20.20 -25.93 11.14
N ARG A 412 19.36 -25.19 11.89
CA ARG A 412 19.77 -24.57 13.16
C ARG A 412 19.47 -25.37 14.41
N VAL A 413 18.36 -26.10 14.41
CA VAL A 413 17.91 -26.86 15.59
C VAL A 413 18.41 -28.30 15.52
N ASP A 414 19.33 -28.65 16.39
CA ASP A 414 20.04 -29.94 16.36
C ASP A 414 19.11 -31.15 16.62
N LYS A 415 18.14 -30.99 17.53
CA LYS A 415 17.25 -32.07 17.97
C LYS A 415 15.79 -31.76 17.78
N ILE A 416 15.34 -31.72 16.54
CA ILE A 416 13.91 -31.53 16.23
C ILE A 416 13.14 -32.83 16.59
N PRO A 417 12.08 -32.73 17.43
CA PRO A 417 11.22 -33.89 17.74
C PRO A 417 10.67 -34.53 16.45
N SER A 418 10.62 -35.86 16.40
CA SER A 418 10.31 -36.61 15.17
C SER A 418 8.93 -36.27 14.58
N ASN A 419 7.94 -35.95 15.42
CA ASN A 419 6.61 -35.50 14.99
C ASN A 419 6.66 -34.13 14.34
N LYS A 420 7.40 -33.15 14.88
CA LYS A 420 7.56 -31.81 14.34
C LYS A 420 8.40 -31.84 13.04
N LYS A 421 9.45 -32.65 13.00
CA LYS A 421 10.25 -32.89 11.79
C LYS A 421 9.40 -33.42 10.63
N LYS A 422 8.49 -34.38 10.89
CA LYS A 422 7.57 -34.88 9.88
C LYS A 422 6.64 -33.79 9.33
N ILE A 423 6.25 -32.80 10.13
CA ILE A 423 5.41 -31.66 9.69
C ILE A 423 6.23 -30.77 8.76
N LEU A 424 7.47 -30.38 9.15
CA LEU A 424 8.36 -29.60 8.31
C LEU A 424 8.64 -30.28 6.98
N ASP A 425 9.02 -31.60 7.01
CA ASP A 425 9.30 -32.35 5.81
C ASP A 425 8.08 -32.46 4.87
N ARG A 426 6.88 -32.61 5.44
CA ARG A 426 5.62 -32.62 4.68
C ARG A 426 5.37 -31.28 4.01
N TYR A 427 5.57 -30.16 4.74
CA TYR A 427 5.40 -28.82 4.16
C TYR A 427 6.41 -28.58 3.02
N LEU A 428 7.68 -28.84 3.26
CA LEU A 428 8.74 -28.72 2.27
C LEU A 428 8.51 -29.61 1.03
N SER A 429 7.99 -30.80 1.23
CA SER A 429 7.59 -31.69 0.13
C SER A 429 6.38 -31.16 -0.62
N SER A 430 5.47 -30.43 0.05
CA SER A 430 4.28 -29.84 -0.59
C SER A 430 4.64 -28.77 -1.61
N THR A 431 5.74 -28.06 -1.42
CA THR A 431 6.22 -27.09 -2.42
C THR A 431 6.69 -27.75 -3.72
N LYS A 432 6.98 -29.05 -3.68
CA LYS A 432 7.45 -29.86 -4.80
C LYS A 432 6.33 -30.67 -5.47
N GLY A 433 5.16 -30.83 -4.82
CA GLY A 433 4.05 -31.61 -5.35
C GLY A 433 2.75 -31.55 -4.54
N SER A 434 1.62 -31.88 -5.20
CA SER A 434 0.28 -31.79 -4.63
C SER A 434 -0.09 -32.84 -3.56
N PRO A 435 0.39 -34.10 -3.60
CA PRO A 435 -0.04 -35.11 -2.63
C PRO A 435 0.22 -34.74 -1.17
N PRO A 436 1.42 -34.23 -0.80
CA PRO A 436 1.68 -33.78 0.59
C PRO A 436 0.80 -32.62 1.00
N ALA A 437 0.52 -31.64 0.13
CA ALA A 437 -0.39 -30.53 0.41
C ALA A 437 -1.83 -30.99 0.67
N LEU A 438 -2.30 -31.98 -0.10
CA LEU A 438 -3.61 -32.59 0.12
C LEU A 438 -3.68 -33.29 1.50
N LEU A 439 -2.64 -34.00 1.89
CA LEU A 439 -2.57 -34.65 3.20
C LEU A 439 -2.61 -33.63 4.34
N MET A 440 -1.95 -32.48 4.20
CA MET A 440 -2.02 -31.41 5.20
C MET A 440 -3.44 -30.87 5.33
N LYS A 441 -4.12 -30.62 4.19
CA LYS A 441 -5.52 -30.17 4.21
C LYS A 441 -6.46 -31.18 4.84
N LEU A 442 -6.32 -32.46 4.53
CA LEU A 442 -7.13 -33.52 5.14
C LEU A 442 -6.87 -33.63 6.64
N SER A 443 -5.61 -33.52 7.09
CA SER A 443 -5.24 -33.47 8.51
C SER A 443 -5.90 -32.30 9.25
N ALA A 444 -5.91 -31.11 8.64
CA ALA A 444 -6.53 -29.93 9.22
C ALA A 444 -8.06 -30.10 9.37
N VAL A 445 -8.71 -30.67 8.35
CA VAL A 445 -10.16 -30.96 8.39
C VAL A 445 -10.50 -31.99 9.47
N MET A 446 -9.71 -33.08 9.57
CA MET A 446 -9.94 -34.10 10.59
C MET A 446 -9.70 -33.58 12.02
N LYS A 447 -8.79 -32.63 12.21
CA LYS A 447 -8.53 -32.01 13.51
C LYS A 447 -9.50 -30.85 13.83
N GLY A 448 -10.42 -30.53 12.94
CA GLY A 448 -11.39 -29.44 13.13
C GLY A 448 -10.76 -28.07 13.32
N ARG A 449 -9.57 -27.83 12.74
CA ARG A 449 -8.82 -26.59 12.92
C ARG A 449 -9.57 -25.38 12.37
N LYS A 450 -9.80 -24.37 13.20
CA LYS A 450 -10.35 -23.08 12.82
C LYS A 450 -9.30 -21.93 12.91
N SER A 451 -8.18 -22.18 13.58
CA SER A 451 -7.15 -21.19 13.86
C SER A 451 -6.29 -20.80 12.66
N THR A 452 -6.11 -21.70 11.69
CA THR A 452 -5.22 -21.46 10.53
C THR A 452 -5.85 -20.62 9.43
N LEU A 453 -7.07 -20.11 9.62
CA LEU A 453 -7.81 -19.32 8.62
C LEU A 453 -7.87 -19.99 7.24
N ASN A 454 -7.86 -21.33 7.22
CA ASN A 454 -7.83 -22.17 6.02
C ASN A 454 -6.54 -22.07 5.18
N MET A 455 -5.43 -21.70 5.79
CA MET A 455 -4.14 -21.55 5.06
C MET A 455 -3.66 -22.85 4.42
N GLU A 456 -3.96 -24.04 4.98
CA GLU A 456 -3.70 -25.35 4.35
C GLU A 456 -4.46 -25.51 3.03
N GLY A 457 -5.68 -24.95 2.97
CA GLY A 457 -6.46 -24.92 1.74
C GLY A 457 -5.83 -24.00 0.70
N ASN A 458 -5.32 -22.86 1.13
CA ASN A 458 -4.61 -21.93 0.27
C ASN A 458 -3.31 -22.56 -0.24
N LEU A 459 -2.53 -23.23 0.61
CA LEU A 459 -1.34 -23.96 0.22
C LEU A 459 -1.66 -25.00 -0.87
N LEU A 460 -2.69 -25.83 -0.67
CA LEU A 460 -3.11 -26.81 -1.66
C LEU A 460 -3.51 -26.15 -2.99
N ASN A 461 -4.24 -25.05 -2.93
CA ASN A 461 -4.64 -24.27 -4.12
C ASN A 461 -3.42 -23.75 -4.89
N VAL A 462 -2.47 -23.14 -4.17
CA VAL A 462 -1.25 -22.63 -4.75
C VAL A 462 -0.48 -23.74 -5.46
N VAL A 463 -0.27 -24.87 -4.79
CA VAL A 463 0.49 -26.00 -5.34
C VAL A 463 -0.20 -26.62 -6.57
N LEU A 464 -1.53 -26.85 -6.50
CA LEU A 464 -2.30 -27.37 -7.63
C LEU A 464 -2.26 -26.40 -8.83
N SER A 465 -2.39 -25.13 -8.57
CA SER A 465 -2.40 -24.11 -9.64
C SER A 465 -1.03 -23.99 -10.31
N ILE A 466 0.05 -24.07 -9.52
CA ILE A 466 1.43 -24.11 -10.05
C ILE A 466 1.61 -25.34 -10.94
N GLN A 467 1.16 -26.50 -10.53
CA GLN A 467 1.28 -27.72 -11.31
C GLN A 467 0.44 -27.68 -12.60
N ALA A 468 -0.79 -27.20 -12.50
CA ALA A 468 -1.66 -27.02 -13.67
C ALA A 468 -1.02 -26.03 -14.67
N ARG A 469 -0.51 -24.90 -14.18
CA ARG A 469 0.21 -23.90 -14.97
C ARG A 469 1.45 -24.49 -15.62
N ASN A 470 2.31 -25.13 -14.85
CA ASN A 470 3.54 -25.74 -15.36
C ASN A 470 3.27 -26.80 -16.42
N THR A 471 2.20 -27.57 -16.28
CA THR A 471 1.77 -28.57 -17.27
C THR A 471 1.27 -27.89 -18.55
N LEU A 472 0.45 -26.86 -18.44
CA LEU A 472 -0.05 -26.09 -19.57
C LEU A 472 1.10 -25.45 -20.34
N TYR A 473 2.04 -24.81 -19.65
CA TYR A 473 3.20 -24.17 -20.30
C TYR A 473 4.16 -25.15 -20.93
N ARG A 474 4.40 -26.33 -20.35
CA ARG A 474 5.17 -27.40 -21.01
C ARG A 474 4.53 -27.86 -22.32
N VAL A 475 3.21 -27.92 -22.38
CA VAL A 475 2.45 -28.23 -23.60
C VAL A 475 2.58 -27.11 -24.62
N LEU A 476 2.44 -25.86 -24.19
CA LEU A 476 2.59 -24.67 -25.05
C LEU A 476 4.02 -24.55 -25.57
N GLN A 477 5.03 -24.67 -24.70
CA GLN A 477 6.44 -24.65 -25.08
C GLN A 477 6.77 -25.69 -26.16
N ARG A 478 6.23 -26.91 -26.05
CA ARG A 478 6.40 -27.96 -27.08
C ARG A 478 5.75 -27.57 -28.41
N ARG A 479 4.65 -26.80 -28.41
CA ARG A 479 3.97 -26.32 -29.61
C ARG A 479 4.70 -25.13 -30.26
N PHE A 480 5.23 -24.20 -29.47
CA PHE A 480 5.89 -23.01 -29.95
C PHE A 480 7.24 -23.32 -30.63
N ILE A 481 8.08 -24.13 -30.03
CA ILE A 481 9.43 -24.46 -30.57
C ILE A 481 9.36 -25.37 -31.82
N ASN A 482 8.26 -26.08 -32.06
CA ASN A 482 8.13 -26.99 -33.21
C ASN A 482 7.55 -26.33 -34.47
N ARG A 483 7.28 -25.03 -34.55
CA ARG A 483 6.68 -24.41 -35.74
C ARG A 483 7.48 -23.17 -36.20
N LYS A 484 8.39 -23.33 -37.11
CA LYS A 484 9.07 -22.26 -37.86
C LYS A 484 8.14 -21.29 -38.63
N ALA A 485 6.83 -21.55 -38.72
CA ALA A 485 5.87 -20.78 -39.51
C ALA A 485 5.10 -19.73 -38.68
N ILE A 486 5.32 -19.58 -37.37
CA ILE A 486 4.49 -18.70 -36.51
C ILE A 486 5.16 -17.33 -36.26
N ALA A 487 6.44 -17.17 -36.58
CA ALA A 487 7.16 -15.91 -36.33
C ALA A 487 6.60 -14.69 -37.13
N ALA A 488 6.02 -14.89 -38.29
CA ALA A 488 5.43 -13.81 -39.10
C ALA A 488 3.94 -13.52 -38.76
N SER A 489 3.23 -14.50 -38.16
CA SER A 489 1.84 -14.37 -37.69
C SER A 489 1.76 -14.06 -36.19
N ALA A 490 2.87 -14.16 -35.46
CA ALA A 490 2.94 -14.12 -34.01
C ALA A 490 2.75 -12.73 -33.42
N ALA A 491 3.09 -11.65 -34.15
CA ALA A 491 2.88 -10.31 -33.63
C ALA A 491 1.39 -10.00 -33.41
N SER A 492 0.49 -10.53 -34.24
CA SER A 492 -0.97 -10.34 -34.05
C SER A 492 -1.60 -11.50 -33.24
N GLY A 493 -1.11 -12.73 -33.41
CA GLY A 493 -1.59 -13.89 -32.67
C GLY A 493 -1.05 -14.00 -31.24
N LEU A 494 0.16 -13.49 -30.99
CA LEU A 494 0.74 -13.40 -29.63
C LEU A 494 0.00 -12.35 -28.80
N ALA A 495 -0.35 -11.21 -29.40
CA ALA A 495 -1.18 -10.20 -28.76
C ALA A 495 -2.56 -10.77 -28.35
N THR A 496 -3.14 -11.66 -29.18
CA THR A 496 -4.42 -12.31 -28.87
C THR A 496 -4.25 -13.46 -27.86
N LEU A 497 -3.15 -14.20 -27.88
CA LEU A 497 -2.84 -15.27 -26.93
C LEU A 497 -2.39 -14.71 -25.57
N VAL A 498 -1.61 -13.64 -25.58
CA VAL A 498 -1.20 -12.88 -24.39
C VAL A 498 -2.40 -12.15 -23.78
N ALA A 499 -3.30 -11.61 -24.60
CA ALA A 499 -4.58 -11.07 -24.12
C ALA A 499 -5.53 -12.17 -23.56
N ALA A 500 -5.31 -13.44 -23.96
CA ALA A 500 -6.04 -14.58 -23.44
C ALA A 500 -5.33 -15.31 -22.28
N THR A 501 -4.08 -14.94 -21.95
CA THR A 501 -3.33 -15.56 -20.85
C THR A 501 -3.54 -14.74 -19.57
N PRO A 502 -3.97 -15.35 -18.44
CA PRO A 502 -4.04 -14.64 -17.16
C PRO A 502 -2.61 -14.41 -16.69
N GLY A 503 -2.09 -13.25 -16.83
CA GLY A 503 -0.71 -12.97 -16.45
C GLY A 503 -0.28 -11.53 -16.70
N PHE A 504 -1.05 -10.79 -17.50
CA PHE A 504 -0.81 -9.36 -17.68
C PHE A 504 -1.26 -8.54 -16.46
N GLU A 505 -2.17 -9.08 -15.65
CA GLU A 505 -2.65 -8.45 -14.42
C GLU A 505 -1.66 -8.60 -13.24
N ASP A 506 -0.67 -9.52 -13.35
CA ASP A 506 0.28 -9.87 -12.28
C ASP A 506 1.68 -9.21 -12.43
N ILE A 507 1.89 -8.40 -13.44
CA ILE A 507 3.14 -7.64 -13.55
C ILE A 507 3.10 -6.51 -12.51
N PRO A 508 4.10 -6.34 -11.62
CA PRO A 508 4.17 -5.21 -10.70
C PRO A 508 4.00 -3.89 -11.47
N GLY A 509 2.95 -3.13 -11.12
CA GLY A 509 2.55 -1.90 -11.85
C GLY A 509 1.34 -2.04 -12.76
N THR A 510 0.72 -3.21 -12.89
CA THR A 510 -0.40 -3.47 -13.81
C THR A 510 -1.81 -3.27 -13.25
N GLY A 511 -1.96 -2.62 -12.11
CA GLY A 511 -3.25 -2.04 -11.72
C GLY A 511 -3.92 -1.21 -12.85
N ILE A 512 -3.12 -0.77 -13.82
CA ILE A 512 -3.54 -0.07 -15.05
C ILE A 512 -4.60 -0.87 -15.83
N PHE A 513 -4.38 -2.17 -16.06
CA PHE A 513 -5.32 -2.99 -16.84
C PHE A 513 -6.63 -3.21 -16.10
N HIS A 514 -6.57 -3.38 -14.78
CA HIS A 514 -7.75 -3.46 -13.95
C HIS A 514 -8.55 -2.15 -14.01
N ASN A 515 -7.87 -1.01 -13.94
CA ASN A 515 -8.52 0.31 -13.95
C ASN A 515 -9.26 0.62 -15.25
N ILE A 516 -8.76 0.15 -16.41
CA ILE A 516 -9.42 0.33 -17.72
C ILE A 516 -10.27 -0.87 -18.15
N LYS A 517 -10.36 -1.94 -17.36
CA LYS A 517 -11.17 -3.13 -17.66
C LYS A 517 -12.64 -2.71 -17.79
N PRO A 518 -13.36 -3.09 -18.87
CA PRO A 518 -14.76 -2.72 -19.03
C PRO A 518 -15.66 -3.35 -17.96
N LEU A 519 -16.78 -2.71 -17.69
CA LEU A 519 -17.87 -3.30 -16.93
C LEU A 519 -18.48 -4.45 -17.76
N ARG A 520 -18.89 -5.51 -17.09
CA ARG A 520 -19.71 -6.55 -17.70
C ARG A 520 -21.17 -6.15 -17.62
N LEU A 521 -21.73 -5.71 -18.74
CA LEU A 521 -23.12 -5.27 -18.78
C LEU A 521 -24.06 -6.43 -19.06
N ARG A 522 -25.20 -6.44 -18.35
CA ARG A 522 -26.36 -7.26 -18.68
C ARG A 522 -27.50 -6.34 -19.08
N VAL A 523 -27.73 -6.21 -20.39
CA VAL A 523 -28.73 -5.31 -20.93
C VAL A 523 -30.13 -5.91 -20.87
N SER A 524 -31.10 -5.16 -20.32
CA SER A 524 -32.48 -5.56 -20.23
C SER A 524 -33.44 -4.38 -20.48
N LYS A 525 -34.36 -4.54 -21.40
CA LYS A 525 -35.44 -3.55 -21.67
C LYS A 525 -36.45 -3.42 -20.53
N ARG A 526 -36.43 -4.31 -19.55
CA ARG A 526 -37.29 -4.23 -18.35
C ARG A 526 -36.73 -3.32 -17.28
N GLU A 527 -35.45 -2.99 -17.38
CA GLU A 527 -34.82 -2.05 -16.45
C GLU A 527 -35.17 -0.61 -16.78
N PRO A 528 -35.44 0.23 -15.77
CA PRO A 528 -35.64 1.64 -16.00
C PRO A 528 -34.34 2.30 -16.43
N LYS A 529 -34.44 3.35 -17.27
CA LYS A 529 -33.27 4.19 -17.64
C LYS A 529 -32.65 4.81 -16.41
N ARG A 530 -31.32 4.68 -16.28
CA ARG A 530 -30.51 5.29 -15.19
C ARG A 530 -29.35 6.10 -15.74
N VAL A 531 -28.91 7.03 -14.94
CA VAL A 531 -27.62 7.69 -15.08
C VAL A 531 -26.63 7.02 -14.12
N ASN A 532 -25.58 6.40 -14.65
CA ASN A 532 -24.56 5.68 -13.89
C ASN A 532 -23.35 6.60 -13.71
N VAL A 533 -23.13 7.08 -12.48
CA VAL A 533 -21.98 7.91 -12.12
C VAL A 533 -20.84 6.99 -11.68
N LEU A 534 -19.77 6.93 -12.45
CA LEU A 534 -18.60 6.10 -12.17
C LEU A 534 -17.66 6.85 -11.24
N LEU A 535 -17.50 6.36 -10.00
CA LEU A 535 -16.58 6.88 -8.99
C LEU A 535 -15.43 5.90 -8.75
N ALA A 536 -14.28 6.40 -8.31
CA ALA A 536 -13.23 5.53 -7.81
C ALA A 536 -13.73 4.76 -6.57
N THR A 537 -14.11 5.48 -5.50
CA THR A 537 -14.57 4.91 -4.23
C THR A 537 -15.61 5.81 -3.57
N ILE A 538 -16.28 5.32 -2.54
CA ILE A 538 -17.10 6.13 -1.60
C ILE A 538 -16.51 6.11 -0.19
N ASP A 539 -15.25 5.72 -0.02
CA ASP A 539 -14.59 5.72 1.28
C ASP A 539 -14.30 7.15 1.74
N PHE A 540 -14.82 7.50 2.94
CA PHE A 540 -14.72 8.84 3.52
C PHE A 540 -13.29 9.29 3.83
N LYS A 541 -12.34 8.37 3.93
CA LYS A 541 -10.91 8.67 4.06
C LYS A 541 -10.40 9.51 2.87
N TYR A 542 -10.94 9.25 1.67
CA TYR A 542 -10.53 9.90 0.42
C TYR A 542 -11.52 10.98 -0.06
N ILE A 543 -12.59 11.27 0.70
CA ILE A 543 -13.55 12.30 0.32
C ILE A 543 -13.00 13.68 0.63
N PHE A 544 -12.75 14.44 -0.42
CA PHE A 544 -12.39 15.85 -0.44
C PHE A 544 -13.36 16.63 -1.33
N GLY A 545 -13.15 17.95 -1.50
CA GLY A 545 -14.04 18.83 -2.25
C GLY A 545 -14.47 18.34 -3.63
N GLY A 546 -13.62 17.65 -4.37
CA GLY A 546 -13.96 17.03 -5.65
C GLY A 546 -15.08 15.99 -5.56
N TYR A 547 -15.05 15.12 -4.54
CA TYR A 547 -16.09 14.13 -4.30
C TYR A 547 -17.44 14.78 -3.94
N ILE A 548 -17.41 15.85 -3.14
CA ILE A 548 -18.62 16.60 -2.79
C ILE A 548 -19.28 17.15 -4.05
N GLY A 549 -18.51 17.63 -5.03
CA GLY A 549 -19.01 18.04 -6.33
C GLY A 549 -19.70 16.91 -7.11
N MET A 550 -19.12 15.72 -7.10
CA MET A 550 -19.70 14.52 -7.76
C MET A 550 -21.03 14.11 -7.07
N PHE A 551 -21.09 14.16 -5.75
CA PHE A 551 -22.29 13.84 -4.97
C PHE A 551 -23.41 14.85 -5.22
N ASN A 552 -23.08 16.15 -5.27
CA ASN A 552 -24.05 17.20 -5.59
C ASN A 552 -24.56 17.08 -7.03
N LEU A 553 -23.70 16.71 -7.99
CA LEU A 553 -24.17 16.40 -9.35
C LEU A 553 -25.20 15.25 -9.34
N ALA A 554 -24.91 14.16 -8.60
CA ALA A 554 -25.81 13.02 -8.52
C ALA A 554 -27.17 13.42 -7.91
N LEU A 555 -27.19 14.20 -6.82
CA LEU A 555 -28.42 14.70 -6.21
C LEU A 555 -29.16 15.72 -7.11
N ARG A 556 -28.43 16.58 -7.81
CA ARG A 556 -29.03 17.51 -8.76
C ARG A 556 -29.75 16.77 -9.89
N LEU A 557 -29.14 15.72 -10.45
CA LEU A 557 -29.78 14.87 -11.45
C LEU A 557 -31.03 14.16 -10.90
N ARG A 558 -31.02 13.76 -9.63
CA ARG A 558 -32.23 13.24 -8.96
C ARG A 558 -33.36 14.28 -8.96
N ARG A 559 -33.05 15.54 -8.62
CA ARG A 559 -34.01 16.64 -8.63
C ARG A 559 -34.54 16.94 -10.02
N GLU A 560 -33.75 16.71 -11.08
CA GLU A 560 -34.17 16.81 -12.50
C GLU A 560 -34.95 15.58 -12.98
N GLY A 561 -35.24 14.60 -12.10
CA GLY A 561 -36.09 13.45 -12.39
C GLY A 561 -35.38 12.20 -12.89
N PHE A 562 -34.03 12.20 -12.98
CA PHE A 562 -33.31 11.00 -13.39
C PHE A 562 -33.21 9.99 -12.26
N LEU A 563 -33.26 8.70 -12.58
CA LEU A 563 -32.79 7.64 -11.69
C LEU A 563 -31.27 7.61 -11.76
N VAL A 564 -30.61 7.83 -10.63
CA VAL A 564 -29.16 7.90 -10.54
C VAL A 564 -28.60 6.71 -9.77
N ARG A 565 -27.51 6.15 -10.29
CA ARG A 565 -26.76 5.07 -9.65
C ARG A 565 -25.27 5.42 -9.61
N ILE A 566 -24.68 5.34 -8.44
CA ILE A 566 -23.25 5.41 -8.24
C ILE A 566 -22.66 4.01 -8.44
N VAL A 567 -21.63 3.89 -9.28
CA VAL A 567 -20.88 2.65 -9.52
C VAL A 567 -19.43 2.89 -9.12
N THR A 568 -18.97 2.25 -8.03
CA THR A 568 -17.58 2.36 -7.61
C THR A 568 -16.70 1.37 -8.37
N LEU A 569 -15.54 1.84 -8.81
CA LEU A 569 -14.63 1.13 -9.69
C LEU A 569 -13.41 0.58 -8.97
N GLU A 570 -13.07 1.08 -7.79
CA GLU A 570 -11.99 0.64 -6.93
C GLU A 570 -12.54 -0.10 -5.71
N TYR A 571 -11.67 -0.84 -5.04
CA TYR A 571 -12.05 -1.57 -3.83
C TYR A 571 -12.51 -0.60 -2.73
N THR A 572 -13.63 -0.91 -2.13
CA THR A 572 -14.22 -0.13 -1.03
C THR A 572 -14.71 -1.12 0.04
N GLU A 573 -14.18 -1.00 1.25
CA GLU A 573 -14.61 -1.81 2.40
C GLU A 573 -15.88 -1.24 3.07
N LEU A 574 -16.22 -0.01 2.76
CA LEU A 574 -17.29 0.70 3.43
C LEU A 574 -18.66 0.10 3.11
N ASP A 575 -19.34 -0.40 4.14
CA ASP A 575 -20.75 -0.78 4.07
C ASP A 575 -21.62 0.46 3.83
N ILE A 576 -22.66 0.30 3.01
CA ILE A 576 -23.58 1.41 2.67
C ILE A 576 -24.35 1.95 3.90
N ALA A 577 -24.57 1.13 4.93
CA ALA A 577 -25.19 1.57 6.17
C ALA A 577 -24.28 2.54 6.92
N LEU A 578 -22.99 2.27 7.01
CA LEU A 578 -22.00 3.15 7.59
C LEU A 578 -21.79 4.41 6.74
N ALA A 579 -21.85 4.29 5.40
CA ALA A 579 -21.79 5.43 4.49
C ALA A 579 -22.93 6.40 4.72
N ARG A 580 -24.18 5.90 4.90
CA ARG A 580 -25.37 6.68 5.27
C ARG A 580 -25.20 7.43 6.59
N GLN A 581 -24.54 6.81 7.55
CA GLN A 581 -24.27 7.48 8.83
C GLN A 581 -23.25 8.60 8.68
N ARG A 582 -22.15 8.34 8.01
CA ARG A 582 -21.04 9.29 7.87
C ARG A 582 -21.36 10.48 6.98
N ILE A 583 -22.17 10.29 5.91
CA ILE A 583 -22.51 11.38 4.98
C ILE A 583 -23.34 12.48 5.67
N LYS A 584 -24.03 12.20 6.76
CA LYS A 584 -24.80 13.17 7.54
C LYS A 584 -23.97 14.33 8.08
N GLY A 585 -22.67 14.15 8.22
CA GLY A 585 -21.73 15.21 8.59
C GLY A 585 -21.34 16.17 7.44
N TYR A 586 -21.88 15.97 6.23
CA TYR A 586 -21.56 16.78 5.06
C TYR A 586 -22.78 17.54 4.56
N PRO A 587 -22.90 18.87 4.85
CA PRO A 587 -24.06 19.68 4.49
C PRO A 587 -24.34 19.65 2.98
N GLY A 588 -25.62 19.46 2.64
CA GLY A 588 -26.12 19.46 1.27
C GLY A 588 -26.10 18.11 0.56
N VAL A 589 -25.50 17.08 1.16
CA VAL A 589 -25.45 15.72 0.62
C VAL A 589 -25.88 14.64 1.62
N GLU A 590 -26.53 15.03 2.72
CA GLU A 590 -26.88 14.17 3.85
C GLU A 590 -27.74 12.97 3.43
N ASN A 591 -28.60 13.15 2.44
CA ASN A 591 -29.54 12.14 1.95
C ASN A 591 -29.04 11.36 0.70
N LEU A 592 -27.78 11.57 0.29
CA LEU A 592 -27.26 11.00 -0.96
C LEU A 592 -27.55 9.51 -1.08
N PHE A 593 -27.18 8.73 -0.06
CA PHE A 593 -27.29 7.27 -0.09
C PHE A 593 -28.69 6.72 0.19
N ASP A 594 -29.65 7.64 0.45
CA ASP A 594 -31.07 7.31 0.51
C ASP A 594 -31.78 7.53 -0.84
N GLU A 595 -31.27 8.48 -1.64
CA GLU A 595 -31.85 8.87 -2.92
C GLU A 595 -31.18 8.20 -4.12
N VAL A 596 -29.93 7.72 -3.97
CA VAL A 596 -29.09 7.22 -5.06
C VAL A 596 -28.71 5.76 -4.80
N GLU A 597 -28.95 4.90 -5.81
CA GLU A 597 -28.48 3.51 -5.77
C GLU A 597 -26.95 3.43 -5.80
N VAL A 598 -26.32 2.53 -5.03
CA VAL A 598 -24.88 2.28 -5.05
C VAL A 598 -24.60 0.83 -5.44
N LYS A 599 -23.67 0.64 -6.37
CA LYS A 599 -23.15 -0.68 -6.78
C LYS A 599 -21.62 -0.66 -6.78
N HIS A 600 -21.03 -1.62 -6.12
CA HIS A 600 -19.60 -1.84 -6.18
C HIS A 600 -19.25 -2.73 -7.36
N ARG A 601 -18.32 -2.32 -8.19
CA ARG A 601 -17.89 -3.02 -9.41
C ARG A 601 -16.34 -3.04 -9.52
N TYR A 602 -15.66 -3.20 -8.38
CA TYR A 602 -14.25 -3.53 -8.38
C TYR A 602 -14.00 -4.86 -9.11
N ASP A 603 -14.76 -5.91 -8.76
CA ASP A 603 -14.81 -7.11 -9.60
C ASP A 603 -15.59 -6.82 -10.88
N ARG A 604 -14.84 -6.60 -11.97
CA ARG A 604 -15.40 -6.32 -13.30
C ARG A 604 -16.11 -7.51 -13.94
N ASP A 605 -15.98 -8.70 -13.36
CA ASP A 605 -16.66 -9.90 -13.84
C ASP A 605 -18.07 -10.03 -13.26
N GLU A 606 -18.41 -9.24 -12.24
CA GLU A 606 -19.78 -9.11 -11.77
C GLU A 606 -20.64 -8.32 -12.76
N GLU A 607 -21.81 -8.89 -13.11
CA GLU A 607 -22.73 -8.24 -14.06
C GLU A 607 -23.38 -6.99 -13.46
N LEU A 608 -23.33 -5.89 -14.20
CA LEU A 608 -24.11 -4.69 -13.94
C LEU A 608 -25.37 -4.75 -14.83
N LEU A 609 -26.53 -4.86 -14.19
CA LEU A 609 -27.82 -4.86 -14.91
C LEU A 609 -28.17 -3.44 -15.32
N VAL A 610 -28.36 -3.20 -16.62
CA VAL A 610 -28.61 -1.87 -17.23
C VAL A 610 -29.75 -1.89 -18.23
N SER A 611 -30.39 -0.74 -18.42
CA SER A 611 -31.26 -0.46 -19.56
C SER A 611 -30.43 -0.20 -20.82
N PRO A 612 -30.92 -0.47 -22.05
CA PRO A 612 -30.26 -0.03 -23.27
C PRO A 612 -30.12 1.51 -23.36
N ASP A 613 -30.97 2.26 -22.61
CA ASP A 613 -31.01 3.71 -22.60
C ASP A 613 -30.20 4.31 -21.45
N ASP A 614 -29.54 3.49 -20.60
CA ASP A 614 -28.69 3.96 -19.51
C ASP A 614 -27.56 4.88 -20.02
N ARG A 615 -27.26 5.93 -19.27
CA ARG A 615 -26.16 6.86 -19.57
C ARG A 615 -25.02 6.69 -18.55
N PHE A 616 -23.79 6.99 -18.96
CA PHE A 616 -22.63 6.89 -18.11
C PHE A 616 -21.95 8.26 -17.95
N ILE A 617 -21.59 8.59 -16.71
CA ILE A 617 -20.78 9.76 -16.32
C ILE A 617 -19.47 9.27 -15.74
N ALA A 618 -18.36 9.61 -16.37
CA ALA A 618 -17.03 9.42 -15.82
C ALA A 618 -16.65 10.60 -14.94
N THR A 619 -15.90 10.37 -13.87
CA THR A 619 -15.44 11.41 -12.93
C THR A 619 -13.91 11.51 -12.83
N ASN A 620 -13.20 10.61 -13.50
CA ASN A 620 -11.74 10.60 -13.64
C ASN A 620 -11.34 9.90 -14.96
N CYS A 621 -10.06 9.98 -15.31
CA CYS A 621 -9.55 9.41 -16.56
C CYS A 621 -9.72 7.89 -16.66
N TRP A 622 -9.57 7.13 -15.56
CA TRP A 622 -9.84 5.69 -15.53
C TRP A 622 -11.32 5.39 -15.82
N GLY A 623 -12.21 6.11 -15.15
CA GLY A 623 -13.65 6.02 -15.37
C GLY A 623 -14.06 6.37 -16.80
N ALA A 624 -13.33 7.27 -17.45
CA ALA A 624 -13.60 7.64 -18.85
C ALA A 624 -13.34 6.48 -19.83
N HIS A 625 -12.30 5.66 -19.60
CA HIS A 625 -12.08 4.44 -20.38
C HIS A 625 -13.22 3.43 -20.20
N VAL A 626 -13.69 3.28 -18.96
CA VAL A 626 -14.80 2.38 -18.63
C VAL A 626 -16.12 2.87 -19.21
N ALA A 627 -16.45 4.17 -19.03
CA ALA A 627 -17.67 4.78 -19.54
C ALA A 627 -17.74 4.75 -21.06
N HIS A 628 -16.62 5.03 -21.74
CA HIS A 628 -16.55 4.96 -23.20
C HIS A 628 -16.92 3.58 -23.74
N ARG A 629 -16.37 2.51 -23.15
CA ARG A 629 -16.68 1.14 -23.56
C ARG A 629 -18.12 0.75 -23.24
N ALA A 630 -18.61 1.10 -22.03
CA ALA A 630 -19.98 0.84 -21.61
C ALA A 630 -21.00 1.55 -22.53
N SER A 631 -20.78 2.82 -22.85
CA SER A 631 -21.66 3.57 -23.76
C SER A 631 -21.68 2.98 -25.17
N ARG A 632 -20.52 2.56 -25.69
CA ARG A 632 -20.46 1.89 -27.01
C ARG A 632 -21.16 0.55 -27.04
N GLU A 633 -21.09 -0.22 -25.95
CA GLU A 633 -21.80 -1.50 -25.83
C GLU A 633 -23.32 -1.30 -25.87
N LEU A 634 -23.83 -0.15 -25.38
CA LEU A 634 -25.22 0.25 -25.46
C LEU A 634 -25.61 0.95 -26.79
N GLY A 635 -24.67 1.01 -27.76
CA GLY A 635 -24.88 1.67 -29.04
C GLY A 635 -24.92 3.19 -28.99
N GLN A 636 -24.37 3.79 -27.92
CA GLN A 636 -24.32 5.24 -27.74
C GLN A 636 -23.01 5.81 -28.26
N ASP A 637 -23.07 6.98 -28.88
CA ASP A 637 -21.91 7.62 -29.50
C ASP A 637 -20.99 8.27 -28.45
N ARG A 638 -21.54 8.77 -27.31
CA ARG A 638 -20.85 9.60 -26.35
C ARG A 638 -21.25 9.26 -24.91
N PHE A 639 -20.32 9.45 -23.98
CA PHE A 639 -20.55 9.49 -22.54
C PHE A 639 -20.33 10.91 -22.00
N MET A 640 -20.70 11.18 -20.74
CA MET A 640 -20.35 12.42 -20.06
C MET A 640 -19.06 12.24 -19.26
N PHE A 641 -18.17 13.24 -19.31
CA PHE A 641 -16.98 13.29 -18.47
C PHE A 641 -17.00 14.55 -17.61
N MET A 642 -17.15 14.40 -16.30
CA MET A 642 -17.01 15.46 -15.31
C MET A 642 -15.54 15.72 -15.07
N VAL A 643 -15.00 16.75 -15.70
CA VAL A 643 -13.59 17.11 -15.67
C VAL A 643 -13.34 18.08 -14.52
N GLN A 644 -12.68 17.61 -13.49
CA GLN A 644 -12.33 18.44 -12.33
C GLN A 644 -10.91 18.95 -12.35
N GLU A 645 -10.04 18.31 -13.13
CA GLU A 645 -8.64 18.65 -13.32
C GLU A 645 -8.15 18.14 -14.68
N TYR A 646 -7.00 18.63 -15.13
CA TYR A 646 -6.27 17.97 -16.22
C TYR A 646 -5.32 16.93 -15.62
N GLU A 647 -5.86 15.72 -15.36
CA GLU A 647 -5.18 14.67 -14.61
C GLU A 647 -3.81 14.21 -15.18
N PRO A 648 -3.50 14.30 -16.51
CA PRO A 648 -2.15 13.97 -17.00
C PRO A 648 -1.01 14.73 -16.32
N TYR A 649 -1.28 15.92 -15.76
CA TYR A 649 -0.28 16.70 -15.02
C TYR A 649 0.06 16.18 -13.62
N PHE A 650 -0.71 15.20 -13.10
CA PHE A 650 -0.44 14.61 -11.79
C PHE A 650 0.63 13.52 -11.82
N LEU A 651 1.08 13.14 -13.00
CA LEU A 651 1.85 11.93 -13.23
C LEU A 651 3.17 12.24 -13.92
N PRO A 652 4.25 11.51 -13.63
CA PRO A 652 5.41 11.52 -14.51
C PRO A 652 5.01 11.04 -15.90
N MET A 653 5.75 11.46 -16.93
CA MET A 653 5.52 11.05 -18.32
C MET A 653 5.77 9.54 -18.46
N ASN A 654 4.69 8.77 -18.39
CA ASN A 654 4.69 7.31 -18.46
C ASN A 654 3.41 6.80 -19.16
N THR A 655 3.20 5.47 -19.15
CA THR A 655 2.01 4.82 -19.73
C THR A 655 0.70 5.36 -19.17
N ILE A 656 0.64 5.66 -17.87
CA ILE A 656 -0.59 6.19 -17.24
C ILE A 656 -0.89 7.58 -17.79
N ALA A 657 0.11 8.45 -17.91
CA ALA A 657 -0.07 9.79 -18.51
C ALA A 657 -0.58 9.69 -19.95
N ALA A 658 -0.07 8.74 -20.76
CA ALA A 658 -0.54 8.51 -22.12
C ALA A 658 -2.00 8.03 -22.16
N LEU A 659 -2.40 7.10 -21.28
CA LEU A 659 -3.78 6.65 -21.17
C LEU A 659 -4.73 7.75 -20.69
N PHE A 660 -4.27 8.60 -19.77
CA PHE A 660 -5.05 9.76 -19.33
C PHE A 660 -5.24 10.77 -20.46
N GLN A 661 -4.20 11.07 -21.26
CA GLN A 661 -4.34 11.88 -22.46
C GLN A 661 -5.30 11.25 -23.47
N GLN A 662 -5.22 9.93 -23.67
CA GLN A 662 -6.12 9.19 -24.54
C GLN A 662 -7.59 9.35 -24.12
N SER A 663 -7.90 9.37 -22.82
CA SER A 663 -9.27 9.49 -22.32
C SER A 663 -10.00 10.74 -22.83
N TYR A 664 -9.25 11.82 -23.07
CA TYR A 664 -9.80 13.06 -23.63
C TYR A 664 -10.01 13.02 -25.14
N THR A 665 -9.51 12.00 -25.85
CA THR A 665 -9.75 11.84 -27.31
C THR A 665 -11.05 11.12 -27.61
N PHE A 666 -11.68 10.48 -26.64
CA PHE A 666 -12.95 9.77 -26.83
C PHE A 666 -14.09 10.73 -27.13
N PRO A 667 -15.10 10.32 -27.90
CA PRO A 667 -16.32 11.10 -28.07
C PRO A 667 -17.04 11.26 -26.73
N GLN A 668 -17.17 12.48 -26.25
CA GLN A 668 -17.69 12.79 -24.93
C GLN A 668 -18.35 14.17 -24.85
N PHE A 669 -19.27 14.32 -23.90
CA PHE A 669 -19.73 15.61 -23.40
C PHE A 669 -18.93 15.95 -22.16
N GLN A 670 -18.32 17.13 -22.07
CA GLN A 670 -17.46 17.52 -20.96
C GLN A 670 -18.15 18.50 -20.02
N LEU A 671 -18.16 18.18 -18.73
CA LEU A 671 -18.65 19.06 -17.66
C LEU A 671 -17.44 19.55 -16.85
N PHE A 672 -17.04 20.80 -17.05
CA PHE A 672 -15.88 21.40 -16.39
C PHE A 672 -16.23 22.00 -15.05
N SER A 673 -15.38 21.78 -14.05
CA SER A 673 -15.55 22.26 -12.66
C SER A 673 -15.23 23.75 -12.50
N THR A 674 -14.59 24.39 -13.48
CA THR A 674 -14.32 25.84 -13.48
C THR A 674 -14.21 26.40 -14.90
N PRO A 675 -14.48 27.70 -15.08
CA PRO A 675 -14.21 28.38 -16.35
C PRO A 675 -12.74 28.33 -16.77
N LEU A 676 -11.79 28.49 -15.83
CA LEU A 676 -10.37 28.44 -16.12
C LEU A 676 -9.94 27.10 -16.68
N LEU A 677 -10.46 26.01 -16.14
CA LEU A 677 -10.16 24.67 -16.65
C LEU A 677 -10.75 24.46 -18.05
N ARG A 678 -12.00 24.91 -18.30
CA ARG A 678 -12.60 24.91 -19.64
C ARG A 678 -11.73 25.69 -20.64
N ASP A 679 -11.24 26.87 -20.24
CA ASP A 679 -10.46 27.76 -21.15
C ASP A 679 -9.08 27.16 -21.45
N PHE A 680 -8.46 26.46 -20.48
CA PHE A 680 -7.27 25.65 -20.70
C PHE A 680 -7.50 24.59 -21.80
N PHE A 681 -8.58 23.80 -21.69
CA PHE A 681 -8.93 22.80 -22.70
C PHE A 681 -9.19 23.44 -24.08
N LYS A 682 -9.83 24.62 -24.12
CA LYS A 682 -10.10 25.36 -25.33
C LYS A 682 -8.82 25.88 -25.99
N LEU A 683 -7.90 26.49 -25.24
CA LEU A 683 -6.61 26.99 -25.70
C LEU A 683 -5.75 25.86 -26.29
N ASN A 684 -5.74 24.71 -25.63
CA ASN A 684 -4.92 23.56 -26.05
C ASN A 684 -5.65 22.61 -27.00
N LYS A 685 -6.89 22.92 -27.42
CA LYS A 685 -7.71 22.11 -28.35
C LYS A 685 -7.89 20.65 -27.86
N ILE A 686 -8.13 20.48 -26.57
CA ILE A 686 -8.28 19.15 -25.92
C ILE A 686 -9.77 18.79 -25.81
N GLY A 687 -10.10 17.51 -25.89
CA GLY A 687 -11.43 16.94 -25.62
C GLY A 687 -12.51 17.54 -26.51
N ALA A 688 -13.56 18.13 -25.92
CA ALA A 688 -14.66 18.77 -26.67
C ALA A 688 -14.20 19.83 -27.67
N PHE A 689 -13.05 20.42 -27.43
CA PHE A 689 -12.50 21.50 -28.28
C PHE A 689 -11.55 21.01 -29.38
N SER A 690 -11.27 19.70 -29.44
CA SER A 690 -10.46 19.13 -30.54
C SER A 690 -11.20 18.96 -31.87
N ARG A 691 -12.53 19.13 -31.87
CA ARG A 691 -13.43 18.89 -33.00
C ARG A 691 -14.36 20.07 -33.21
N SER A 692 -14.99 20.16 -34.40
CA SER A 692 -16.05 21.13 -34.69
C SER A 692 -17.28 20.84 -33.81
N GLY A 693 -18.04 21.89 -33.43
CA GLY A 693 -19.25 21.76 -32.60
C GLY A 693 -18.99 21.81 -31.09
N ALA A 694 -17.86 22.33 -30.67
CA ALA A 694 -17.47 22.42 -29.26
C ALA A 694 -18.50 23.14 -28.35
N ALA A 695 -19.24 24.15 -28.88
CA ALA A 695 -20.23 24.92 -28.12
C ALA A 695 -21.33 24.07 -27.50
N ASN A 696 -21.73 22.99 -28.18
CA ASN A 696 -22.81 22.08 -27.73
C ASN A 696 -22.30 20.83 -26.99
N ASN A 697 -20.98 20.66 -26.90
CA ASN A 697 -20.37 19.47 -26.32
C ASN A 697 -19.78 19.68 -24.90
N HIS A 698 -20.10 20.81 -24.27
CA HIS A 698 -19.65 21.08 -22.92
C HIS A 698 -20.59 21.96 -22.10
N ALA A 699 -20.49 21.82 -20.80
CA ALA A 699 -21.03 22.74 -19.79
C ALA A 699 -19.95 23.08 -18.75
N VAL A 700 -20.20 24.13 -17.98
CA VAL A 700 -19.29 24.56 -16.90
C VAL A 700 -20.12 24.76 -15.64
N PHE A 701 -19.61 24.31 -14.51
CA PHE A 701 -20.08 24.63 -13.18
C PHE A 701 -18.93 25.17 -12.33
N LYS A 702 -19.18 25.63 -11.12
CA LYS A 702 -18.14 26.02 -10.18
C LYS A 702 -18.37 25.25 -8.88
N ASN A 703 -17.39 24.45 -8.43
CA ASN A 703 -17.50 23.79 -7.11
C ASN A 703 -17.74 24.85 -6.04
N ALA A 704 -18.79 24.71 -5.22
CA ALA A 704 -19.03 25.63 -4.12
C ALA A 704 -17.89 25.54 -3.06
N ILE A 705 -17.56 26.68 -2.50
CA ILE A 705 -16.62 26.77 -1.37
C ILE A 705 -17.39 26.98 -0.05
N GLN A 706 -16.71 26.71 1.07
CA GLN A 706 -17.24 27.04 2.37
C GLN A 706 -17.40 28.57 2.51
N ARG A 707 -18.56 29.00 2.97
CA ARG A 707 -18.82 30.43 3.20
C ARG A 707 -18.16 30.90 4.48
N PHE A 708 -17.41 32.00 4.39
CA PHE A 708 -16.85 32.72 5.52
C PHE A 708 -17.39 34.17 5.54
N THR A 709 -17.63 34.70 6.73
CA THR A 709 -18.08 36.08 6.92
C THR A 709 -17.27 36.73 8.04
N PRO A 710 -15.96 36.94 7.81
CA PRO A 710 -15.10 37.49 8.85
C PRO A 710 -15.55 38.93 9.19
N SER A 711 -15.60 39.25 10.48
CA SER A 711 -15.78 40.59 10.98
C SER A 711 -14.44 41.29 11.15
N ARG A 712 -14.49 42.62 11.37
CA ARG A 712 -13.26 43.37 11.71
C ARG A 712 -12.63 42.84 13.01
N ASP A 713 -13.42 42.49 13.98
CA ASP A 713 -12.94 41.98 15.28
C ASP A 713 -12.26 40.62 15.14
N ASP A 714 -12.72 39.81 14.22
CA ASP A 714 -12.09 38.49 13.95
C ASP A 714 -10.66 38.63 13.41
N ILE A 715 -10.39 39.67 12.60
CA ILE A 715 -9.12 39.83 11.91
C ILE A 715 -8.20 40.91 12.53
N ALA A 716 -8.75 41.87 13.31
CA ALA A 716 -8.02 43.00 13.87
C ALA A 716 -7.76 42.89 15.40
N GLY A 717 -8.28 41.89 16.08
CA GLY A 717 -8.10 41.72 17.52
C GLY A 717 -6.64 41.52 17.93
N GLU A 718 -6.30 41.93 19.16
CA GLU A 718 -4.99 41.66 19.77
C GLU A 718 -4.80 40.15 19.90
N ARG A 719 -4.13 39.55 18.94
CA ARG A 719 -3.85 38.12 18.89
C ARG A 719 -2.51 37.86 18.20
N GLU A 720 -2.00 36.68 18.45
CA GLU A 720 -0.81 36.17 17.81
C GLU A 720 -1.00 36.04 16.29
N ARG A 721 -0.08 36.54 15.50
CA ARG A 721 -0.10 36.45 14.03
C ARG A 721 0.12 35.03 13.55
N ARG A 722 -0.63 34.60 12.52
CA ARG A 722 -0.64 33.21 12.05
C ARG A 722 -0.54 33.10 10.54
N ILE A 723 0.34 32.17 10.12
CA ILE A 723 0.47 31.73 8.74
C ILE A 723 -0.12 30.32 8.63
N LEU A 724 -0.98 30.10 7.66
CA LEU A 724 -1.60 28.81 7.35
C LEU A 724 -1.13 28.30 5.99
N PHE A 725 -0.48 27.16 5.96
CA PHE A 725 -0.07 26.49 4.73
C PHE A 725 -0.97 25.29 4.42
N TYR A 726 -1.50 25.22 3.19
CA TYR A 726 -2.17 24.02 2.69
C TYR A 726 -1.11 22.98 2.33
N ALA A 727 -0.74 22.18 3.31
CA ALA A 727 0.40 21.27 3.32
C ALA A 727 -0.03 19.84 2.99
N ARG A 728 0.22 19.39 1.77
CA ARG A 728 -0.15 18.06 1.25
C ARG A 728 1.11 17.28 0.87
N PRO A 729 1.75 16.56 1.83
CA PRO A 729 2.98 15.81 1.58
C PRO A 729 2.76 14.50 0.81
N GLU A 730 1.50 14.06 0.62
CA GLU A 730 1.19 12.78 0.01
C GLU A 730 1.58 12.75 -1.49
N PRO A 731 2.21 11.67 -1.98
CA PRO A 731 2.68 11.56 -3.38
C PRO A 731 1.60 11.81 -4.43
N HIS A 732 0.34 11.41 -4.17
CA HIS A 732 -0.79 11.66 -5.07
C HIS A 732 -1.23 13.13 -5.09
N ALA A 733 -0.74 13.94 -4.16
CA ALA A 733 -1.02 15.38 -4.04
C ALA A 733 0.19 16.25 -4.42
N ALA A 734 1.22 15.70 -5.05
CA ALA A 734 2.48 16.40 -5.40
C ALA A 734 2.27 17.71 -6.17
N ARG A 735 1.18 17.83 -6.93
CA ARG A 735 0.80 19.09 -7.61
C ARG A 735 0.57 20.28 -6.68
N ASN A 736 0.36 20.06 -5.37
CA ASN A 736 0.22 21.13 -4.39
C ASN A 736 1.57 21.70 -3.93
N LEU A 737 2.68 21.30 -4.53
CA LEU A 737 4.04 21.84 -4.34
C LEU A 737 4.43 21.94 -2.85
N PHE A 738 4.17 20.87 -2.09
CA PHE A 738 4.44 20.83 -0.65
C PHE A 738 5.88 21.22 -0.33
N GLU A 739 6.85 20.62 -1.03
CA GLU A 739 8.27 20.87 -0.81
C GLU A 739 8.65 22.32 -1.09
N LEU A 740 8.13 22.92 -2.17
CA LEU A 740 8.36 24.33 -2.49
C LEU A 740 7.80 25.25 -1.40
N GLY A 741 6.57 24.96 -0.92
CA GLY A 741 5.97 25.70 0.19
C GLY A 741 6.79 25.62 1.47
N MET A 742 7.27 24.40 1.81
CA MET A 742 8.14 24.19 2.97
C MET A 742 9.48 24.94 2.85
N MET A 743 10.12 24.89 1.68
CA MET A 743 11.36 25.63 1.43
C MET A 743 11.14 27.12 1.59
N ALA A 744 10.05 27.66 1.02
CA ALA A 744 9.73 29.09 1.10
C ALA A 744 9.45 29.54 2.55
N LEU A 745 8.70 28.77 3.33
CA LEU A 745 8.45 29.06 4.74
C LEU A 745 9.74 28.97 5.59
N ALA A 746 10.62 28.02 5.30
CA ALA A 746 11.91 27.90 5.97
C ALA A 746 12.86 29.06 5.63
N GLU A 747 12.85 29.52 4.39
CA GLU A 747 13.63 30.69 3.98
C GLU A 747 13.07 31.99 4.60
N LEU A 748 11.75 32.16 4.58
CA LEU A 748 11.10 33.27 5.28
C LEU A 748 11.45 33.30 6.78
N ALA A 749 11.40 32.14 7.44
CA ALA A 749 11.69 32.02 8.88
C ALA A 749 13.15 32.36 9.24
N ARG A 750 14.06 32.30 8.26
CA ARG A 750 15.48 32.70 8.42
C ARG A 750 15.79 34.09 7.92
N SER A 751 14.85 34.76 7.25
CA SER A 751 15.05 36.08 6.66
C SER A 751 15.33 37.11 7.78
N PRO A 752 16.37 37.93 7.67
CA PRO A 752 16.69 38.94 8.68
C PRO A 752 15.63 40.05 8.79
N ASP A 753 14.82 40.21 7.73
CA ASP A 753 13.76 41.24 7.66
C ASP A 753 12.44 40.76 8.26
N PHE A 754 12.38 39.54 8.76
CA PHE A 754 11.18 38.92 9.30
C PHE A 754 11.39 38.31 10.69
N ASP A 755 10.78 38.90 11.71
CA ASP A 755 10.85 38.34 13.08
C ASP A 755 9.84 37.17 13.22
N ALA A 756 10.28 35.99 12.82
CA ALA A 756 9.46 34.78 12.80
C ALA A 756 8.94 34.38 14.20
N ARG A 757 9.57 34.84 15.29
CA ARG A 757 9.15 34.54 16.68
C ARG A 757 7.81 35.19 17.06
N LYS A 758 7.41 36.22 16.32
CA LYS A 758 6.12 36.89 16.48
C LYS A 758 4.97 36.19 15.73
N TRP A 759 5.27 35.11 15.03
CA TRP A 759 4.34 34.40 14.18
C TRP A 759 4.25 32.92 14.56
N LYS A 760 3.05 32.36 14.41
CA LYS A 760 2.84 30.92 14.45
C LYS A 760 2.59 30.38 13.05
N PHE A 761 3.11 29.20 12.81
CA PHE A 761 3.03 28.52 11.53
C PHE A 761 2.19 27.25 11.68
N TYR A 762 1.20 27.13 10.83
CA TYR A 762 0.30 25.99 10.80
C TYR A 762 0.28 25.37 9.41
N GLY A 763 0.27 24.03 9.35
CA GLY A 763 0.00 23.24 8.14
C GLY A 763 -1.33 22.51 8.24
N MET A 764 -2.08 22.44 7.16
CA MET A 764 -3.34 21.67 7.10
C MET A 764 -3.49 20.94 5.77
N GLY A 765 -4.36 19.94 5.72
CA GLY A 765 -4.69 19.20 4.49
C GLY A 765 -4.01 17.83 4.38
N SER A 766 -3.04 17.51 5.22
CA SER A 766 -2.45 16.16 5.28
C SER A 766 -3.45 15.12 5.78
N ILE A 767 -3.34 13.90 5.24
CA ILE A 767 -4.09 12.73 5.71
C ILE A 767 -3.42 12.14 6.97
N GLY A 768 -2.13 12.49 7.21
CA GLY A 768 -1.39 12.08 8.40
C GLY A 768 -1.90 12.76 9.69
N GLY A 769 -1.48 12.22 10.82
CA GLY A 769 -1.79 12.77 12.15
C GLY A 769 -1.12 14.11 12.43
N ALA A 770 -1.39 14.66 13.61
CA ALA A 770 -0.73 15.88 14.09
C ALA A 770 0.79 15.64 14.19
N SER A 771 1.58 16.60 13.72
CA SER A 771 3.03 16.55 13.78
C SER A 771 3.62 17.95 13.82
N LYS A 772 4.90 18.07 14.17
CA LYS A 772 5.61 19.33 14.17
C LYS A 772 6.77 19.26 13.18
N VAL A 773 6.90 20.30 12.36
CA VAL A 773 7.98 20.40 11.38
C VAL A 773 8.81 21.64 11.67
N ARG A 774 10.11 21.47 11.85
CA ARG A 774 11.04 22.57 12.13
C ARG A 774 11.37 23.32 10.85
N LEU A 775 11.08 24.63 10.82
CA LEU A 775 11.41 25.55 9.72
C LEU A 775 12.78 26.20 9.90
N SER A 776 13.14 26.54 11.14
CA SER A 776 14.46 27.06 11.54
C SER A 776 14.78 26.59 12.97
N PRO A 777 15.99 26.85 13.53
CA PRO A 777 16.32 26.45 14.90
C PRO A 777 15.27 26.84 15.94
N ASP A 778 14.66 28.02 15.76
CA ASP A 778 13.74 28.62 16.74
C ASP A 778 12.27 28.64 16.27
N VAL A 779 11.95 28.08 15.08
CA VAL A 779 10.61 28.17 14.50
C VAL A 779 10.12 26.79 14.10
N VAL A 780 8.94 26.42 14.59
CA VAL A 780 8.27 25.15 14.32
C VAL A 780 6.90 25.42 13.70
N MET A 781 6.55 24.68 12.67
CA MET A 781 5.22 24.65 12.09
C MET A 781 4.43 23.46 12.66
N GLU A 782 3.22 23.69 13.12
CA GLU A 782 2.31 22.67 13.61
C GLU A 782 1.47 22.13 12.45
N MET A 783 1.60 20.84 12.15
CA MET A 783 0.75 20.14 11.18
C MET A 783 -0.54 19.72 11.88
N MET A 784 -1.65 20.25 11.42
CA MET A 784 -2.97 19.90 11.97
C MET A 784 -3.48 18.62 11.31
N PRO A 785 -4.10 17.70 12.07
CA PRO A 785 -4.76 16.54 11.50
C PRO A 785 -5.96 16.97 10.66
N LYS A 786 -6.48 16.07 9.82
CA LYS A 786 -7.74 16.27 9.11
C LYS A 786 -8.84 16.48 10.15
N THR A 787 -9.52 17.63 10.08
CA THR A 787 -10.58 18.02 11.03
C THR A 787 -11.95 17.91 10.36
N ASP A 788 -13.00 17.86 11.19
CA ASP A 788 -14.38 18.02 10.73
C ASP A 788 -14.64 19.43 10.18
N LEU A 789 -15.74 19.57 9.43
CA LEU A 789 -16.08 20.81 8.74
C LEU A 789 -16.33 21.98 9.71
N GLN A 790 -16.90 21.73 10.90
CA GLN A 790 -17.15 22.79 11.88
C GLN A 790 -15.84 23.34 12.43
N THR A 791 -14.94 22.46 12.86
CA THR A 791 -13.59 22.84 13.33
C THR A 791 -12.81 23.58 12.25
N TYR A 792 -12.92 23.15 10.99
CA TYR A 792 -12.31 23.82 9.85
C TYR A 792 -12.84 25.24 9.69
N THR A 793 -14.18 25.42 9.72
CA THR A 793 -14.85 26.70 9.57
C THR A 793 -14.48 27.66 10.70
N ASP A 794 -14.41 27.19 11.94
CA ASP A 794 -14.10 28.01 13.11
C ASP A 794 -12.62 28.46 13.17
N ARG A 795 -11.73 27.67 12.60
CA ARG A 795 -10.28 27.94 12.64
C ARG A 795 -9.80 28.84 11.52
N MET A 796 -10.37 28.73 10.33
CA MET A 796 -9.90 29.46 9.13
C MET A 796 -9.78 30.97 9.34
N PRO A 797 -10.77 31.69 9.89
CA PRO A 797 -10.71 33.15 10.06
C PRO A 797 -9.66 33.61 11.08
N ARG A 798 -9.08 32.69 11.86
CA ARG A 798 -8.08 33.01 12.89
C ARG A 798 -6.66 33.17 12.32
N HIS A 799 -6.47 33.06 11.02
CA HIS A 799 -5.17 33.19 10.36
C HIS A 799 -5.10 34.50 9.59
N ASP A 800 -3.88 35.01 9.39
CA ASP A 800 -3.64 36.28 8.75
C ASP A 800 -3.12 36.14 7.33
N VAL A 801 -2.25 35.16 7.10
CA VAL A 801 -1.65 34.84 5.82
C VAL A 801 -1.90 33.39 5.46
N GLY A 802 -2.38 33.15 4.24
CA GLY A 802 -2.55 31.82 3.65
C GLY A 802 -1.46 31.53 2.61
N LEU A 803 -1.00 30.28 2.54
CA LEU A 803 -0.17 29.75 1.48
C LEU A 803 -0.83 28.50 0.91
N SER A 804 -1.20 28.55 -0.39
CA SER A 804 -1.80 27.39 -1.06
C SER A 804 -1.37 27.35 -2.50
N LEU A 805 -0.50 26.43 -2.84
CA LEU A 805 0.10 26.26 -4.15
C LEU A 805 -0.55 25.11 -4.91
N MET A 806 -0.67 25.25 -6.24
CA MET A 806 -1.18 24.17 -7.09
C MET A 806 -0.76 24.36 -8.54
N LEU A 807 0.07 23.45 -9.06
CA LEU A 807 0.61 23.50 -10.41
C LEU A 807 -0.35 22.88 -11.42
N THR A 808 -1.55 23.48 -11.57
CA THR A 808 -2.57 23.10 -12.54
C THR A 808 -3.34 24.35 -13.01
N PRO A 809 -4.08 24.27 -14.14
CA PRO A 809 -4.93 25.37 -14.60
C PRO A 809 -6.17 25.60 -13.70
N HIS A 810 -6.52 24.67 -12.83
CA HIS A 810 -7.58 24.84 -11.83
C HIS A 810 -7.14 25.82 -10.72
N PRO A 811 -7.98 26.77 -10.28
CA PRO A 811 -7.60 27.77 -9.28
C PRO A 811 -7.35 27.17 -7.87
N SER A 812 -7.74 25.92 -7.63
CA SER A 812 -7.92 25.30 -6.32
C SER A 812 -9.04 25.95 -5.49
N LEU A 813 -9.68 25.21 -4.61
CA LEU A 813 -10.73 25.77 -3.75
C LEU A 813 -10.14 26.35 -2.46
N VAL A 814 -9.08 25.76 -1.93
CA VAL A 814 -8.50 26.16 -0.65
C VAL A 814 -7.98 27.59 -0.63
N PRO A 815 -7.24 28.10 -1.64
CA PRO A 815 -6.83 29.50 -1.62
C PRO A 815 -8.03 30.45 -1.69
N LEU A 816 -9.12 30.04 -2.37
CA LEU A 816 -10.35 30.80 -2.41
C LEU A 816 -11.02 30.86 -1.02
N GLU A 817 -11.06 29.75 -0.31
CA GLU A 817 -11.59 29.68 1.06
C GLU A 817 -10.73 30.50 2.03
N MET A 818 -9.40 30.42 1.93
CA MET A 818 -8.48 31.26 2.72
C MET A 818 -8.73 32.74 2.47
N ALA A 819 -8.84 33.18 1.20
CA ALA A 819 -9.13 34.55 0.83
C ALA A 819 -10.51 35.00 1.35
N SER A 820 -11.54 34.11 1.25
CA SER A 820 -12.89 34.36 1.78
C SER A 820 -12.92 34.49 3.29
N ALA A 821 -12.02 33.78 4.00
CA ALA A 821 -11.86 33.88 5.46
C ALA A 821 -11.07 35.15 5.91
N GLY A 822 -10.69 36.02 4.96
CA GLY A 822 -10.04 37.29 5.24
C GLY A 822 -8.51 37.23 5.30
N MET A 823 -7.87 36.14 4.87
CA MET A 823 -6.42 36.05 4.78
C MET A 823 -5.88 36.71 3.49
N TRP A 824 -4.72 37.35 3.56
CA TRP A 824 -3.89 37.54 2.39
C TRP A 824 -3.34 36.17 1.99
N THR A 825 -3.68 35.70 0.79
CA THR A 825 -3.42 34.34 0.38
C THR A 825 -2.48 34.26 -0.82
N VAL A 826 -1.32 33.72 -0.59
CA VAL A 826 -0.31 33.48 -1.64
C VAL A 826 -0.68 32.20 -2.38
N THR A 827 -0.81 32.29 -3.70
CA THR A 827 -1.02 31.18 -4.60
C THR A 827 -0.19 31.37 -5.89
N ASN A 828 -0.03 30.32 -6.70
CA ASN A 828 0.81 30.42 -7.88
C ASN A 828 0.01 30.56 -9.18
N THR A 829 0.62 31.25 -10.13
CA THR A 829 0.19 31.26 -11.54
C THR A 829 0.51 29.93 -12.23
N PHE A 830 -0.24 29.58 -13.27
CA PHE A 830 0.05 28.44 -14.13
C PHE A 830 -0.70 28.56 -15.47
N GLN A 831 0.03 28.74 -16.57
CA GLN A 831 -0.53 28.88 -17.91
C GLN A 831 -1.65 29.96 -17.96
N ASN A 832 -2.89 29.60 -18.30
CA ASN A 832 -4.03 30.52 -18.32
C ASN A 832 -4.57 30.92 -16.92
N LYS A 833 -4.10 30.33 -15.86
CA LYS A 833 -4.33 30.77 -14.48
C LYS A 833 -3.36 31.93 -14.18
N THR A 834 -3.67 33.12 -14.68
CA THR A 834 -2.86 34.32 -14.56
C THR A 834 -3.17 35.11 -13.27
N ALA A 835 -2.35 36.11 -12.93
CA ALA A 835 -2.59 36.99 -11.80
C ALA A 835 -3.93 37.71 -11.92
N GLU A 836 -4.22 38.25 -13.10
CA GLU A 836 -5.49 38.96 -13.41
C GLU A 836 -6.71 38.04 -13.21
N SER A 837 -6.58 36.76 -13.65
CA SER A 837 -7.68 35.78 -13.50
C SER A 837 -7.97 35.42 -12.04
N LEU A 838 -6.96 35.42 -11.19
CA LEU A 838 -7.08 35.15 -9.77
C LEU A 838 -7.56 36.39 -9.01
N GLU A 839 -7.03 37.59 -9.33
CA GLU A 839 -7.46 38.85 -8.72
C GLU A 839 -8.94 39.15 -9.02
N ALA A 840 -9.43 38.78 -10.22
CA ALA A 840 -10.85 38.91 -10.57
C ALA A 840 -11.75 38.06 -9.66
N ILE A 841 -11.26 36.99 -9.04
CA ILE A 841 -12.00 36.17 -8.08
C ILE A 841 -11.96 36.85 -6.71
N SER A 842 -10.77 37.29 -6.27
CA SER A 842 -10.59 37.97 -4.98
C SER A 842 -9.29 38.80 -4.96
N THR A 843 -9.42 40.06 -4.49
CA THR A 843 -8.26 40.92 -4.25
C THR A 843 -7.37 40.49 -3.07
N ASN A 844 -7.80 39.51 -2.27
CA ASN A 844 -6.98 38.90 -1.22
C ASN A 844 -6.02 37.82 -1.77
N LEU A 845 -6.13 37.44 -3.04
CA LEU A 845 -5.21 36.49 -3.69
C LEU A 845 -3.96 37.22 -4.18
N ILE A 846 -2.80 36.75 -3.77
CA ILE A 846 -1.48 37.22 -4.23
C ILE A 846 -0.90 36.11 -5.13
N ALA A 847 -0.95 36.37 -6.43
CA ALA A 847 -0.48 35.41 -7.43
C ALA A 847 1.00 35.57 -7.70
N VAL A 848 1.77 34.50 -7.60
CA VAL A 848 3.22 34.48 -7.78
C VAL A 848 3.63 33.41 -8.79
N GLU A 849 4.81 33.56 -9.39
CA GLU A 849 5.42 32.47 -10.12
C GLU A 849 5.76 31.31 -9.18
N PRO A 850 5.62 30.03 -9.61
CA PRO A 850 5.90 28.87 -8.79
C PRO A 850 7.42 28.62 -8.65
N THR A 851 8.16 29.63 -8.20
CA THR A 851 9.58 29.60 -7.87
C THR A 851 9.77 29.86 -6.39
N LEU A 852 10.92 29.48 -5.84
CA LEU A 852 11.21 29.71 -4.42
C LEU A 852 11.18 31.21 -4.09
N GLU A 853 11.85 32.02 -4.92
CA GLU A 853 11.92 33.46 -4.77
C GLU A 853 10.53 34.12 -4.90
N GLY A 854 9.74 33.68 -5.88
CA GLY A 854 8.38 34.20 -6.09
C GLY A 854 7.47 33.92 -4.89
N VAL A 855 7.50 32.70 -4.32
CA VAL A 855 6.69 32.35 -3.15
C VAL A 855 7.15 33.11 -1.90
N VAL A 856 8.47 33.23 -1.67
CA VAL A 856 9.01 33.98 -0.53
C VAL A 856 8.62 35.46 -0.65
N GLN A 857 8.73 36.05 -1.83
CA GLN A 857 8.35 37.46 -2.05
C GLN A 857 6.84 37.66 -1.84
N GLY A 858 6.01 36.74 -2.35
CA GLY A 858 4.56 36.78 -2.13
C GLY A 858 4.19 36.71 -0.64
N LEU A 859 4.88 35.87 0.13
CA LEU A 859 4.69 35.80 1.59
C LEU A 859 5.09 37.10 2.28
N LYS A 860 6.21 37.74 1.90
CA LYS A 860 6.63 39.03 2.41
C LYS A 860 5.60 40.12 2.08
N ASP A 861 5.09 40.13 0.85
CA ASP A 861 4.01 41.04 0.43
C ASP A 861 2.72 40.83 1.23
N ALA A 862 2.31 39.58 1.45
CA ALA A 862 1.16 39.26 2.29
C ALA A 862 1.35 39.76 3.74
N ILE A 863 2.51 39.53 4.31
CA ILE A 863 2.87 39.92 5.69
C ILE A 863 2.84 41.47 5.81
N SER A 864 3.37 42.19 4.84
CA SER A 864 3.39 43.66 4.86
C SER A 864 1.99 44.31 4.85
N ARG A 865 0.99 43.53 4.42
CA ARG A 865 -0.41 44.00 4.25
C ARG A 865 -1.35 43.49 5.34
N VAL A 866 -0.89 42.75 6.34
CA VAL A 866 -1.78 42.08 7.33
C VAL A 866 -2.65 43.07 8.10
N ASP A 867 -2.19 44.31 8.30
CA ASP A 867 -2.89 45.34 9.02
C ASP A 867 -3.84 46.19 8.14
N HIS A 868 -3.90 45.91 6.83
CA HIS A 868 -4.85 46.53 5.92
C HIS A 868 -6.25 45.86 6.05
N TYR A 869 -6.85 45.94 7.23
CA TYR A 869 -8.08 45.21 7.58
C TYR A 869 -9.25 45.49 6.63
N ASP A 870 -9.45 46.73 6.23
CA ASP A 870 -10.54 47.11 5.32
C ASP A 870 -10.37 46.48 3.92
N GLN A 871 -9.13 46.34 3.45
CA GLN A 871 -8.83 45.66 2.19
C GLN A 871 -9.05 44.15 2.34
N ARG A 872 -8.64 43.55 3.48
CA ARG A 872 -8.86 42.14 3.77
C ARG A 872 -10.36 41.79 3.79
N LEU A 873 -11.18 42.64 4.42
CA LEU A 873 -12.64 42.48 4.45
C LEU A 873 -13.28 42.73 3.07
N LYS A 874 -12.77 43.63 2.27
CA LYS A 874 -13.24 43.85 0.90
C LYS A 874 -12.93 42.62 0.03
N GLY A 875 -11.72 42.11 0.11
CA GLY A 875 -11.28 40.93 -0.68
C GLY A 875 -11.90 39.61 -0.19
N SER A 876 -12.44 39.54 1.05
CA SER A 876 -13.16 38.35 1.52
C SER A 876 -14.51 38.15 0.84
N LYS A 877 -15.04 39.19 0.19
CA LYS A 877 -16.24 39.12 -0.66
C LYS A 877 -15.84 38.58 -2.04
N ILE A 878 -15.77 37.25 -2.14
CA ILE A 878 -15.25 36.55 -3.30
C ILE A 878 -16.32 36.34 -4.39
N ASP A 879 -15.95 36.48 -5.65
CA ASP A 879 -16.81 36.12 -6.81
C ASP A 879 -16.79 34.61 -7.09
N TRP A 880 -17.37 33.85 -6.18
CA TRP A 880 -17.43 32.40 -6.27
C TRP A 880 -18.65 31.85 -5.51
N PRO A 881 -19.33 30.78 -6.00
CA PRO A 881 -20.50 30.22 -5.31
C PRO A 881 -20.12 29.64 -3.95
N THR A 882 -20.95 29.97 -2.97
CA THR A 882 -20.86 29.44 -1.59
C THR A 882 -21.99 28.47 -1.25
N SER A 883 -22.86 28.19 -2.22
CA SER A 883 -23.88 27.16 -2.14
C SER A 883 -23.83 26.24 -3.36
N TRP A 884 -24.21 24.98 -3.17
CA TRP A 884 -24.26 24.02 -4.28
C TRP A 884 -25.46 24.26 -5.21
N ASP A 885 -26.47 24.98 -4.78
CA ASP A 885 -27.57 25.40 -5.66
C ASP A 885 -27.12 26.45 -6.68
N ASP A 886 -26.22 27.34 -6.27
CA ASP A 886 -25.62 28.36 -7.16
C ASP A 886 -24.46 27.79 -8.02
N ALA A 887 -23.88 26.66 -7.61
CA ALA A 887 -22.77 26.02 -8.28
C ALA A 887 -23.11 25.55 -9.71
N PHE A 888 -24.35 25.12 -9.93
CA PHE A 888 -24.88 24.67 -11.21
C PHE A 888 -25.84 25.70 -11.81
N GLU A 889 -25.33 26.57 -12.64
CA GLU A 889 -26.16 27.56 -13.32
C GLU A 889 -27.27 26.89 -14.18
N PRO A 890 -28.47 27.49 -14.30
CA PRO A 890 -29.57 26.92 -15.08
C PRO A 890 -29.23 26.53 -16.53
N VAL A 891 -28.36 27.31 -17.17
CA VAL A 891 -27.89 27.04 -18.55
C VAL A 891 -27.03 25.75 -18.57
N ALA A 892 -26.21 25.54 -17.56
CA ALA A 892 -25.39 24.34 -17.45
C ALA A 892 -26.25 23.09 -17.21
N ILE A 893 -27.21 23.17 -16.27
CA ILE A 893 -28.17 22.10 -16.00
C ILE A 893 -28.96 21.74 -17.23
N LYS A 894 -29.47 22.72 -17.99
CA LYS A 894 -30.22 22.46 -19.23
C LYS A 894 -29.37 21.65 -20.21
N LYS A 895 -28.11 22.04 -20.44
CA LYS A 895 -27.20 21.30 -21.35
C LYS A 895 -26.92 19.87 -20.87
N ILE A 896 -26.79 19.67 -19.55
CA ILE A 896 -26.58 18.35 -18.95
C ILE A 896 -27.82 17.48 -19.16
N VAL A 897 -29.02 18.01 -18.86
CA VAL A 897 -30.30 17.32 -19.04
C VAL A 897 -30.53 16.98 -20.52
N ASP A 898 -30.36 17.93 -21.43
CA ASP A 898 -30.49 17.70 -22.88
C ASP A 898 -29.54 16.60 -23.39
N PHE A 899 -28.34 16.46 -22.80
CA PHE A 899 -27.41 15.40 -23.17
C PHE A 899 -27.79 14.03 -22.59
N LEU A 900 -28.32 13.96 -21.38
CA LEU A 900 -28.67 12.71 -20.70
C LEU A 900 -30.04 12.15 -21.09
N SER A 901 -30.95 13.03 -21.58
CA SER A 901 -32.27 12.66 -22.11
C SER A 901 -32.16 11.88 -23.42
#